data_8650f136a1eb90d98ffe41e6ee0d1bb8
#
_entry.id   8650f136a1eb90d98ffe41e6ee0d1bb8
#
_cell.length_a   1.000
_cell.length_b   1.000
_cell.length_c   1.000
_cell.angle_alpha   90.00
_cell.angle_beta   90.00
_cell.angle_gamma   90.00
#
_symmetry.space_group_name_H-M   'P 1'
#
loop_
_entity.id
_entity.type
_entity.pdbx_description
1 polymer ?
#
loop_
_entity_poly.entity_id
_entity_poly.type
_entity_poly.pdbx_seq_one_letter_code
_entity_poly.pdbx_strand_id
1 'polypeptide(L)'
;MGNGLVYTADMAKKGISEQIEAYGRWRSDLQSAIERYRDWLAQSDAADASLNVKLSQIIERLHDTLLKVAFVAEFSRGKSELINAIFFAQYGQRVVPSSAGRTTMCPTELLYDASMPVGIRLLPIDTRLMPVPLAELRNQDEHWRFIPVDMTDVKSLRQAFDSVRETLLVPTEQAREMGLYDDEQPVGRSVTPGQVEIPAWRHAIVNIPHPLLELGLVIIDTPGLNAIGAEPELTLNVIPNAHAVLFVLAADAGVTRSDIDVWQSNISKAHRTGRFVVLNKIDGLWDELRSDAENDLEIARQVVSVSNFLDLPTARVYPVSAQKGLVAKIQGNQALLRRSRLKELEHALSEEMIPQQQVIISEQVRREFEEASAVTLSLLTVRRRNQVEQAFELNGLRGKNQAMIRQMSRRVRDERTEFDDSLRHLAALRSVFTKHSQTMFTHLSQDSLRRHVDRTRQMMMASQLSSQLKDGMNALLTAVRLDFEEADRLVGEISQMMTAMYQRFSRDYGLSLGMPLRFSTKRYFTEIEQVAQTHQRQFSLLKLLTVNKAVLTQRFFDSAAVSLKKIYTVAIRELEGWLRSLMTPLESQVREHQAQLRRRMESVQRVMDAGDSLEERLQEIDEARARIERQLAQMKTLVEGVQAAIDRRPVRPVVVEELEAAPDLRGEPAAAGEASADPAVQGKPAALENVPAGTDEQAPAVQPAAHQAGSADAV
;
A
#
# COMPACT_ATOMS: atom_id res chain seq x y z
N MET A 1 49.70 3.55 -14.32
CA MET A 1 49.02 3.49 -13.01
C MET A 1 47.81 4.43 -13.09
N GLY A 2 46.67 3.97 -13.51
CA GLY A 2 45.52 4.82 -13.76
C GLY A 2 44.21 4.04 -14.02
N ASN A 3 43.96 2.92 -13.34
CA ASN A 3 42.74 2.14 -13.52
C ASN A 3 42.04 1.69 -12.22
N GLY A 4 42.50 2.19 -11.05
CA GLY A 4 41.93 1.76 -9.76
C GLY A 4 40.90 2.70 -9.14
N LEU A 5 40.73 3.93 -9.66
CA LEU A 5 39.95 4.99 -8.99
C LEU A 5 38.52 5.15 -9.51
N VAL A 6 38.16 4.51 -10.62
CA VAL A 6 36.80 4.61 -11.19
C VAL A 6 35.83 3.61 -10.56
N TYR A 7 36.34 2.50 -9.99
CA TYR A 7 35.52 1.39 -9.50
C TYR A 7 34.80 1.64 -8.18
N THR A 8 35.28 2.53 -7.32
CA THR A 8 34.74 2.68 -5.96
C THR A 8 33.64 3.74 -5.82
N ALA A 9 33.59 4.74 -6.71
CA ALA A 9 32.51 5.73 -6.74
C ALA A 9 31.20 5.14 -7.31
N ASP A 10 31.31 4.15 -8.16
CA ASP A 10 30.21 3.46 -8.81
C ASP A 10 29.49 2.48 -7.87
N MET A 11 30.21 1.87 -6.92
CA MET A 11 29.62 0.88 -5.98
C MET A 11 28.67 1.49 -4.96
N ALA A 12 28.82 2.75 -4.56
CA ALA A 12 27.88 3.39 -3.61
C ALA A 12 26.63 3.96 -4.29
N LYS A 13 26.73 4.31 -5.58
CA LYS A 13 25.56 4.63 -6.43
C LYS A 13 24.72 3.38 -6.74
N LYS A 14 25.36 2.20 -6.75
CA LYS A 14 24.72 0.93 -7.07
C LYS A 14 23.69 0.46 -6.04
N GLY A 15 23.83 0.75 -4.76
CA GLY A 15 22.98 0.19 -3.71
C GLY A 15 21.47 0.48 -3.88
N ILE A 16 21.05 1.73 -3.80
CA ILE A 16 19.63 2.12 -3.94
C ILE A 16 19.14 1.94 -5.38
N SER A 17 19.93 2.37 -6.36
CA SER A 17 19.56 2.24 -7.79
C SER A 17 19.38 0.78 -8.19
N GLU A 18 20.31 -0.11 -7.82
CA GLU A 18 20.21 -1.55 -8.11
C GLU A 18 19.00 -2.21 -7.44
N GLN A 19 18.66 -1.81 -6.22
CA GLN A 19 17.49 -2.36 -5.52
C GLN A 19 16.17 -1.86 -6.12
N ILE A 20 16.09 -0.59 -6.50
CA ILE A 20 14.91 -0.05 -7.20
C ILE A 20 14.78 -0.70 -8.58
N GLU A 21 15.89 -0.89 -9.31
CA GLU A 21 15.88 -1.64 -10.57
C GLU A 21 15.48 -3.11 -10.38
N ALA A 22 15.99 -3.76 -9.35
CA ALA A 22 15.60 -5.14 -9.01
C ALA A 22 14.12 -5.25 -8.65
N TYR A 23 13.60 -4.28 -7.93
CA TYR A 23 12.18 -4.16 -7.63
C TYR A 23 11.34 -3.92 -8.89
N GLY A 24 11.78 -3.03 -9.77
CA GLY A 24 11.13 -2.78 -11.06
C GLY A 24 11.11 -4.03 -11.94
N ARG A 25 12.23 -4.76 -12.04
CA ARG A 25 12.30 -6.05 -12.76
C ARG A 25 11.38 -7.10 -12.14
N TRP A 26 11.40 -7.25 -10.82
CA TRP A 26 10.49 -8.16 -10.12
C TRP A 26 9.02 -7.85 -10.43
N ARG A 27 8.64 -6.58 -10.39
CA ARG A 27 7.28 -6.13 -10.70
C ARG A 27 6.89 -6.45 -12.15
N SER A 28 7.78 -6.20 -13.11
CA SER A 28 7.58 -6.50 -14.52
C SER A 28 7.50 -8.01 -14.77
N ASP A 29 8.35 -8.82 -14.13
CA ASP A 29 8.32 -10.29 -14.22
C ASP A 29 6.99 -10.84 -13.67
N LEU A 30 6.52 -10.31 -12.54
CA LEU A 30 5.25 -10.69 -11.92
C LEU A 30 4.07 -10.31 -12.81
N GLN A 31 4.06 -9.08 -13.34
CA GLN A 31 3.06 -8.63 -14.32
C GLN A 31 3.02 -9.56 -15.52
N SER A 32 4.16 -9.84 -16.13
CA SER A 32 4.27 -10.71 -17.29
C SER A 32 3.81 -12.15 -17.00
N ALA A 33 4.03 -12.65 -15.78
CA ALA A 33 3.54 -13.97 -15.37
C ALA A 33 2.01 -14.01 -15.29
N ILE A 34 1.39 -12.96 -14.73
CA ILE A 34 -0.08 -12.84 -14.63
C ILE A 34 -0.70 -12.61 -16.02
N GLU A 35 -0.06 -11.83 -16.89
CA GLU A 35 -0.49 -11.65 -18.28
C GLU A 35 -0.52 -12.96 -19.04
N ARG A 36 0.53 -13.78 -18.94
CA ARG A 36 0.55 -15.13 -19.55
C ARG A 36 -0.59 -16.01 -19.07
N TYR A 37 -0.92 -15.96 -17.77
CA TYR A 37 -2.05 -16.69 -17.23
C TYR A 37 -3.39 -16.16 -17.77
N ARG A 38 -3.57 -14.85 -17.83
CA ARG A 38 -4.76 -14.18 -18.38
C ARG A 38 -4.95 -14.53 -19.86
N ASP A 39 -3.89 -14.47 -20.64
CA ASP A 39 -3.94 -14.74 -22.09
C ASP A 39 -4.25 -16.21 -22.37
N TRP A 40 -3.67 -17.13 -21.60
CA TRP A 40 -4.06 -18.54 -21.63
C TRP A 40 -5.53 -18.75 -21.25
N LEU A 41 -6.00 -18.09 -20.20
CA LEU A 41 -7.41 -18.15 -19.76
C LEU A 41 -8.34 -17.64 -20.87
N ALA A 42 -8.02 -16.54 -21.53
CA ALA A 42 -8.80 -15.98 -22.62
C ALA A 42 -8.88 -16.90 -23.86
N GLN A 43 -7.85 -17.70 -24.11
CA GLN A 43 -7.80 -18.70 -25.21
C GLN A 43 -8.41 -20.06 -24.81
N SER A 44 -8.63 -20.29 -23.54
CA SER A 44 -9.19 -21.53 -23.04
C SER A 44 -10.73 -21.48 -23.03
N ASP A 45 -11.37 -22.64 -23.14
CA ASP A 45 -12.83 -22.77 -22.95
C ASP A 45 -13.28 -22.41 -21.51
N ALA A 46 -12.34 -22.17 -20.61
CA ALA A 46 -12.56 -21.74 -19.23
C ALA A 46 -12.64 -20.21 -19.08
N ALA A 47 -12.61 -19.46 -20.18
CA ALA A 47 -12.66 -18.00 -20.17
C ALA A 47 -13.92 -17.48 -19.49
N ASP A 48 -13.73 -16.67 -18.45
CA ASP A 48 -14.79 -15.94 -17.75
C ASP A 48 -14.45 -14.43 -17.79
N ALA A 49 -15.38 -13.63 -18.27
CA ALA A 49 -15.21 -12.17 -18.38
C ALA A 49 -14.88 -11.54 -17.03
N SER A 50 -15.46 -12.06 -15.93
CA SER A 50 -15.20 -11.52 -14.58
C SER A 50 -13.79 -11.82 -14.08
N LEU A 51 -13.24 -13.00 -14.39
CA LEU A 51 -11.86 -13.35 -14.07
C LEU A 51 -10.86 -12.51 -14.87
N ASN A 52 -11.15 -12.29 -16.16
CA ASN A 52 -10.33 -11.40 -16.99
C ASN A 52 -10.29 -9.97 -16.43
N VAL A 53 -11.44 -9.43 -16.00
CA VAL A 53 -11.50 -8.11 -15.34
C VAL A 53 -10.67 -8.11 -14.04
N LYS A 54 -10.80 -9.16 -13.20
CA LYS A 54 -10.04 -9.27 -11.95
C LYS A 54 -8.53 -9.32 -12.20
N LEU A 55 -8.08 -10.13 -13.15
CA LEU A 55 -6.67 -10.22 -13.53
C LEU A 55 -6.15 -8.91 -14.10
N SER A 56 -6.92 -8.23 -14.95
CA SER A 56 -6.57 -6.90 -15.48
C SER A 56 -6.44 -5.86 -14.37
N GLN A 57 -7.30 -5.90 -13.35
CA GLN A 57 -7.19 -5.01 -12.19
C GLN A 57 -5.93 -5.27 -11.35
N ILE A 58 -5.50 -6.54 -11.23
CA ILE A 58 -4.23 -6.86 -10.56
C ILE A 58 -3.05 -6.30 -11.37
N ILE A 59 -3.07 -6.47 -12.69
CA ILE A 59 -2.04 -5.95 -13.60
C ILE A 59 -1.97 -4.41 -13.55
N GLU A 60 -3.10 -3.74 -13.64
CA GLU A 60 -3.19 -2.28 -13.57
C GLU A 60 -2.62 -1.74 -12.24
N ARG A 61 -2.97 -2.38 -11.11
CA ARG A 61 -2.39 -2.02 -9.81
C ARG A 61 -0.89 -2.24 -9.73
N LEU A 62 -0.38 -3.33 -10.29
CA LEU A 62 1.06 -3.54 -10.36
C LEU A 62 1.75 -2.46 -11.18
N HIS A 63 1.10 -1.96 -12.23
CA HIS A 63 1.60 -0.85 -13.02
C HIS A 63 1.59 0.46 -12.23
N ASP A 64 0.52 0.75 -11.49
CA ASP A 64 0.29 2.01 -10.77
C ASP A 64 0.97 2.08 -9.39
N THR A 65 1.67 1.02 -8.96
CA THR A 65 2.31 1.00 -7.65
C THR A 65 3.57 1.86 -7.65
N LEU A 66 3.40 3.13 -7.30
CA LEU A 66 4.48 4.12 -7.15
C LEU A 66 5.09 4.03 -5.74
N LEU A 67 6.41 4.11 -5.65
CA LEU A 67 7.14 4.13 -4.40
C LEU A 67 7.30 5.58 -3.90
N LYS A 68 6.45 6.02 -2.97
CA LYS A 68 6.40 7.40 -2.49
C LYS A 68 7.29 7.61 -1.27
N VAL A 69 8.22 8.55 -1.38
CA VAL A 69 9.15 8.96 -0.31
C VAL A 69 8.91 10.43 0.02
N ALA A 70 8.45 10.71 1.24
CA ALA A 70 8.19 12.07 1.69
C ALA A 70 9.35 12.61 2.53
N PHE A 71 9.80 13.81 2.20
CA PHE A 71 10.80 14.56 2.95
C PHE A 71 10.12 15.63 3.80
N VAL A 72 10.23 15.53 5.10
CA VAL A 72 9.58 16.41 6.07
C VAL A 72 10.63 17.09 6.93
N ALA A 73 10.62 18.40 6.98
CA ALA A 73 11.58 19.17 7.77
C ALA A 73 11.08 20.58 8.06
N GLU A 74 11.56 21.19 9.12
CA GLU A 74 11.47 22.63 9.32
C GLU A 74 12.35 23.39 8.30
N PHE A 75 12.14 24.70 8.19
CA PHE A 75 12.95 25.51 7.28
C PHE A 75 14.45 25.39 7.58
N SER A 76 15.26 25.45 6.52
CA SER A 76 16.73 25.47 6.61
C SER A 76 17.38 24.22 7.20
N ARG A 77 16.67 23.09 7.36
CA ARG A 77 17.26 21.82 7.84
C ARG A 77 18.07 21.09 6.76
N GLY A 78 18.06 21.55 5.50
CA GLY A 78 18.82 20.97 4.40
C GLY A 78 18.09 19.86 3.64
N LYS A 79 16.77 19.85 3.64
CA LYS A 79 15.91 18.89 2.94
C LYS A 79 16.22 18.77 1.45
N SER A 80 16.20 19.89 0.71
CA SER A 80 16.49 19.93 -0.73
C SER A 80 17.93 19.49 -1.05
N GLU A 81 18.88 19.78 -0.17
CA GLU A 81 20.26 19.30 -0.30
C GLU A 81 20.36 17.79 -0.14
N LEU A 82 19.57 17.23 0.79
CA LEU A 82 19.49 15.77 1.00
C LEU A 82 18.87 15.08 -0.22
N ILE A 83 17.81 15.62 -0.80
CA ILE A 83 17.21 15.12 -2.04
C ILE A 83 18.23 15.11 -3.18
N ASN A 84 18.98 16.23 -3.37
CA ASN A 84 20.04 16.29 -4.36
C ASN A 84 21.15 15.26 -4.10
N ALA A 85 21.54 15.08 -2.83
CA ALA A 85 22.64 14.18 -2.46
C ALA A 85 22.27 12.69 -2.68
N ILE A 86 21.03 12.31 -2.38
CA ILE A 86 20.57 10.92 -2.54
C ILE A 86 20.25 10.62 -4.00
N PHE A 87 19.43 11.46 -4.68
CA PHE A 87 18.83 11.09 -5.95
C PHE A 87 19.46 11.77 -7.18
N PHE A 88 20.03 12.98 -7.06
CA PHE A 88 20.42 13.78 -8.21
C PHE A 88 21.92 14.09 -8.31
N ALA A 89 22.75 13.42 -7.52
CA ALA A 89 24.21 13.68 -7.53
C ALA A 89 24.88 13.41 -8.91
N GLN A 90 24.29 12.53 -9.73
CA GLN A 90 24.78 12.21 -11.07
C GLN A 90 24.75 13.37 -12.07
N TYR A 91 23.91 14.37 -11.83
CA TYR A 91 23.85 15.56 -12.69
C TYR A 91 25.04 16.51 -12.47
N GLY A 92 25.94 16.21 -11.54
CA GLY A 92 27.11 17.04 -11.24
C GLY A 92 26.81 18.39 -10.62
N GLN A 93 25.54 18.66 -10.31
CA GLN A 93 25.05 19.92 -9.74
C GLN A 93 23.73 19.70 -9.00
N ARG A 94 23.26 20.77 -8.33
CA ARG A 94 21.95 20.75 -7.67
C ARG A 94 20.84 20.88 -8.69
N VAL A 95 19.93 19.93 -8.68
CA VAL A 95 18.69 19.93 -9.49
C VAL A 95 17.58 20.64 -8.71
N VAL A 96 17.32 20.20 -7.47
CA VAL A 96 16.37 20.87 -6.59
C VAL A 96 17.07 22.10 -5.96
N PRO A 97 16.51 23.32 -6.10
CA PRO A 97 17.15 24.51 -5.56
C PRO A 97 17.34 24.43 -4.04
N SER A 98 18.58 24.69 -3.59
CA SER A 98 18.96 24.76 -2.18
C SER A 98 19.72 26.04 -1.91
N SER A 99 19.03 27.13 -1.59
CA SER A 99 19.64 28.42 -1.23
C SER A 99 19.30 28.79 0.21
N ALA A 100 20.05 29.69 0.79
CA ALA A 100 19.73 30.29 2.09
C ALA A 100 18.37 31.03 1.98
N GLY A 101 17.39 30.68 2.81
CA GLY A 101 16.03 31.20 2.78
C GLY A 101 14.98 30.11 2.52
N ARG A 102 13.74 30.53 2.26
CA ARG A 102 12.64 29.62 1.93
C ARG A 102 12.87 29.00 0.55
N THR A 103 13.26 27.72 0.52
CA THR A 103 13.59 27.00 -0.73
C THR A 103 12.39 26.25 -1.29
N THR A 104 11.51 25.73 -0.45
CA THR A 104 10.29 25.03 -0.86
C THR A 104 9.10 25.83 -0.38
N MET A 105 8.36 26.42 -1.31
CA MET A 105 7.24 27.31 -1.03
C MET A 105 5.91 26.59 -1.13
N CYS A 106 5.81 25.57 -1.99
CA CYS A 106 4.65 24.71 -2.12
C CYS A 106 5.05 23.23 -2.12
N PRO A 107 4.15 22.31 -1.79
CA PRO A 107 4.37 20.86 -1.95
C PRO A 107 4.76 20.52 -3.38
N THR A 108 5.84 19.79 -3.54
CA THR A 108 6.36 19.41 -4.85
C THR A 108 6.52 17.91 -4.96
N GLU A 109 5.85 17.30 -5.94
CA GLU A 109 6.04 15.89 -6.29
C GLU A 109 6.96 15.79 -7.50
N LEU A 110 8.06 15.03 -7.37
CA LEU A 110 8.94 14.68 -8.47
C LEU A 110 8.63 13.23 -8.88
N LEU A 111 8.26 13.03 -10.13
CA LEU A 111 7.88 11.73 -10.68
C LEU A 111 8.23 11.66 -12.17
N TYR A 112 8.06 10.49 -12.76
CA TYR A 112 8.02 10.34 -14.22
C TYR A 112 6.77 9.57 -14.63
N ASP A 113 6.03 10.15 -15.56
CA ASP A 113 4.89 9.55 -16.22
C ASP A 113 5.02 9.78 -17.72
N ALA A 114 5.19 8.72 -18.49
CA ALA A 114 5.36 8.78 -19.95
C ALA A 114 4.12 9.30 -20.70
N SER A 115 2.94 9.26 -20.06
CA SER A 115 1.70 9.80 -20.64
C SER A 115 1.61 11.33 -20.53
N MET A 116 2.43 11.95 -19.68
CA MET A 116 2.46 13.40 -19.47
C MET A 116 3.69 14.02 -20.15
N PRO A 117 3.59 15.25 -20.62
CA PRO A 117 4.75 15.96 -21.18
C PRO A 117 5.80 16.23 -20.11
N VAL A 118 7.09 16.22 -20.52
CA VAL A 118 8.22 16.57 -19.64
C VAL A 118 8.16 18.04 -19.28
N GLY A 119 8.12 18.34 -17.99
CA GLY A 119 8.00 19.69 -17.49
C GLY A 119 7.46 19.78 -16.08
N ILE A 120 7.06 21.00 -15.70
CA ILE A 120 6.51 21.31 -14.39
C ILE A 120 5.07 21.78 -14.55
N ARG A 121 4.16 21.15 -13.81
CA ARG A 121 2.77 21.57 -13.65
C ARG A 121 2.63 22.29 -12.33
N LEU A 122 2.08 23.49 -12.37
CA LEU A 122 1.91 24.37 -11.21
C LEU A 122 0.42 24.66 -11.01
N LEU A 123 -0.08 24.38 -9.82
CA LEU A 123 -1.45 24.68 -9.44
C LEU A 123 -1.48 26.03 -8.72
N PRO A 124 -2.18 27.06 -9.25
CA PRO A 124 -2.25 28.37 -8.64
C PRO A 124 -2.81 28.37 -7.22
N ILE A 125 -2.32 29.26 -6.37
CA ILE A 125 -2.69 29.33 -4.96
C ILE A 125 -4.15 29.74 -4.73
N ASP A 126 -4.75 30.50 -5.65
CA ASP A 126 -6.14 30.96 -5.61
C ASP A 126 -7.14 29.77 -5.72
N THR A 127 -6.71 28.62 -6.24
CA THR A 127 -7.49 27.39 -6.23
C THR A 127 -7.84 26.90 -4.81
N ARG A 128 -7.19 27.46 -3.77
CA ARG A 128 -7.57 27.19 -2.37
C ARG A 128 -8.94 27.78 -1.99
N LEU A 129 -9.37 28.83 -2.71
CA LEU A 129 -10.70 29.41 -2.54
C LEU A 129 -11.81 28.58 -3.19
N MET A 130 -11.41 27.63 -4.06
CA MET A 130 -12.37 26.70 -4.68
C MET A 130 -12.77 25.60 -3.70
N PRO A 131 -14.06 25.23 -3.65
CA PRO A 131 -14.53 24.14 -2.78
C PRO A 131 -14.19 22.74 -3.33
N VAL A 132 -13.08 22.62 -4.06
CA VAL A 132 -12.65 21.41 -4.76
C VAL A 132 -11.34 20.92 -4.12
N PRO A 133 -11.29 19.64 -3.66
CA PRO A 133 -10.07 19.07 -3.09
C PRO A 133 -8.95 18.93 -4.12
N LEU A 134 -7.69 18.98 -3.67
CA LEU A 134 -6.51 18.82 -4.53
C LEU A 134 -6.54 17.53 -5.36
N ALA A 135 -7.06 16.44 -4.78
CA ALA A 135 -7.18 15.15 -5.46
C ALA A 135 -8.08 15.19 -6.71
N GLU A 136 -9.10 16.04 -6.72
CA GLU A 136 -9.97 16.25 -7.89
C GLU A 136 -9.32 17.19 -8.90
N LEU A 137 -8.70 18.28 -8.44
CA LEU A 137 -7.97 19.23 -9.28
C LEU A 137 -6.78 18.58 -9.99
N ARG A 138 -6.22 17.51 -9.42
CA ARG A 138 -5.08 16.80 -10.02
C ARG A 138 -5.37 16.28 -11.44
N ASN A 139 -6.61 15.90 -11.71
CA ASN A 139 -7.06 15.35 -12.99
C ASN A 139 -7.75 16.39 -13.91
N GLN A 140 -7.76 17.67 -13.51
CA GLN A 140 -8.38 18.76 -14.25
C GLN A 140 -7.28 19.67 -14.80
N ASP A 141 -6.79 19.35 -16.01
CA ASP A 141 -5.63 20.03 -16.60
C ASP A 141 -5.85 21.54 -16.80
N GLU A 142 -7.08 21.99 -16.93
CA GLU A 142 -7.46 23.40 -17.10
C GLU A 142 -7.03 24.33 -15.96
N HIS A 143 -6.84 23.79 -14.76
CA HIS A 143 -6.41 24.56 -13.59
C HIS A 143 -4.89 24.60 -13.42
N TRP A 144 -4.14 23.83 -14.22
CA TRP A 144 -2.70 23.72 -14.10
C TRP A 144 -1.98 24.58 -15.11
N ARG A 145 -0.99 25.35 -14.66
CA ARG A 145 -0.03 26.00 -15.54
C ARG A 145 1.11 25.02 -15.84
N PHE A 146 1.36 24.79 -17.12
CA PHE A 146 2.45 23.93 -17.58
C PHE A 146 3.66 24.74 -18.01
N ILE A 147 4.87 24.34 -17.52
CA ILE A 147 6.17 24.90 -17.91
C ILE A 147 6.97 23.75 -18.53
N PRO A 148 7.25 23.78 -19.84
CA PRO A 148 8.08 22.77 -20.48
C PRO A 148 9.53 22.88 -19.99
N VAL A 149 10.20 21.72 -19.86
CA VAL A 149 11.61 21.64 -19.43
C VAL A 149 12.41 20.93 -20.50
N ASP A 150 13.50 21.56 -20.93
CA ASP A 150 14.51 20.92 -21.76
C ASP A 150 15.56 20.27 -20.86
N MET A 151 15.59 18.92 -20.83
CA MET A 151 16.52 18.14 -20.03
C MET A 151 17.96 18.22 -20.53
N THR A 152 18.19 18.70 -21.74
CA THR A 152 19.54 18.92 -22.31
C THR A 152 20.12 20.28 -21.89
N ASP A 153 19.28 21.26 -21.52
CA ASP A 153 19.68 22.54 -21.00
C ASP A 153 19.46 22.66 -19.49
N VAL A 154 20.56 22.60 -18.78
CA VAL A 154 20.58 22.74 -17.32
C VAL A 154 20.02 24.08 -16.83
N LYS A 155 20.16 25.15 -17.65
CA LYS A 155 19.61 26.48 -17.29
C LYS A 155 18.10 26.47 -17.38
N SER A 156 17.53 25.80 -18.39
CA SER A 156 16.09 25.58 -18.54
C SER A 156 15.52 24.86 -17.32
N LEU A 157 16.13 23.75 -16.92
CA LEU A 157 15.74 22.99 -15.74
C LEU A 157 15.76 23.86 -14.47
N ARG A 158 16.82 24.62 -14.26
CA ARG A 158 16.95 25.50 -13.09
C ARG A 158 15.90 26.61 -13.08
N GLN A 159 15.68 27.27 -14.22
CA GLN A 159 14.65 28.30 -14.36
C GLN A 159 13.24 27.76 -14.07
N ALA A 160 12.94 26.56 -14.57
CA ALA A 160 11.67 25.91 -14.29
C ALA A 160 11.47 25.60 -12.79
N PHE A 161 12.52 25.12 -12.10
CA PHE A 161 12.47 24.93 -10.64
C PHE A 161 12.40 26.28 -9.87
N ASP A 162 13.01 27.34 -10.37
CA ASP A 162 12.88 28.66 -9.75
C ASP A 162 11.43 29.18 -9.83
N SER A 163 10.67 28.85 -10.88
CA SER A 163 9.25 29.21 -10.99
C SER A 163 8.38 28.54 -9.91
N VAL A 164 8.76 27.34 -9.41
CA VAL A 164 8.05 26.69 -8.29
C VAL A 164 8.12 27.52 -7.00
N ARG A 165 9.10 28.42 -6.91
CA ARG A 165 9.39 29.26 -5.71
C ARG A 165 8.76 30.64 -5.78
N GLU A 166 8.04 30.94 -6.84
CA GLU A 166 7.38 32.23 -7.00
C GLU A 166 6.46 32.55 -5.82
N THR A 167 6.44 33.81 -5.42
CA THR A 167 5.62 34.33 -4.34
C THR A 167 4.74 35.45 -4.84
N LEU A 168 3.63 35.66 -4.15
CA LEU A 168 2.69 36.74 -4.39
C LEU A 168 2.58 37.61 -3.14
N LEU A 169 2.50 38.91 -3.33
CA LEU A 169 2.14 39.86 -2.29
C LEU A 169 0.62 40.07 -2.33
N VAL A 170 -0.06 39.69 -1.27
CA VAL A 170 -1.52 39.80 -1.16
C VAL A 170 -1.91 40.56 0.12
N PRO A 171 -3.10 41.18 0.16
CA PRO A 171 -3.64 41.74 1.39
C PRO A 171 -3.77 40.65 2.49
N THR A 172 -3.51 41.03 3.75
CA THR A 172 -3.60 40.11 4.90
C THR A 172 -4.95 39.40 5.00
N GLU A 173 -6.05 40.09 4.67
CA GLU A 173 -7.39 39.49 4.63
C GLU A 173 -7.50 38.35 3.60
N GLN A 174 -7.00 38.56 2.40
CA GLN A 174 -7.00 37.54 1.34
C GLN A 174 -6.13 36.33 1.74
N ALA A 175 -4.98 36.58 2.37
CA ALA A 175 -4.14 35.50 2.88
C ALA A 175 -4.87 34.71 4.00
N ARG A 176 -5.68 35.41 4.82
CA ARG A 176 -6.49 34.80 5.88
C ARG A 176 -7.62 33.95 5.29
N GLU A 177 -8.31 34.42 4.25
CA GLU A 177 -9.33 33.66 3.53
C GLU A 177 -8.76 32.37 2.92
N MET A 178 -7.54 32.43 2.39
CA MET A 178 -6.82 31.25 1.88
C MET A 178 -6.28 30.33 2.99
N GLY A 179 -6.39 30.72 4.27
CA GLY A 179 -5.84 29.97 5.40
C GLY A 179 -4.30 29.98 5.47
N LEU A 180 -3.66 30.99 4.88
CA LEU A 180 -2.20 31.15 4.81
C LEU A 180 -1.67 32.20 5.79
N TYR A 181 -2.54 32.88 6.53
CA TYR A 181 -2.19 33.85 7.55
C TYR A 181 -3.02 33.63 8.82
N ASP A 182 -2.31 33.56 9.94
CA ASP A 182 -2.87 33.52 11.29
C ASP A 182 -2.11 34.54 12.14
N ASP A 183 -2.80 35.34 12.93
CA ASP A 183 -2.19 36.37 13.79
C ASP A 183 -1.30 35.75 14.89
N GLU A 184 -1.57 34.49 15.31
CA GLU A 184 -0.76 33.76 16.31
C GLU A 184 0.45 33.04 15.70
N GLN A 185 0.35 32.64 14.46
CA GLN A 185 1.43 31.94 13.74
C GLN A 185 1.47 32.37 12.26
N PRO A 186 2.00 33.52 11.93
CA PRO A 186 2.04 34.01 10.57
C PRO A 186 2.90 33.11 9.68
N VAL A 187 2.25 32.37 8.77
CA VAL A 187 2.90 31.53 7.75
C VAL A 187 3.56 32.41 6.68
N GLY A 188 2.99 33.57 6.39
CA GLY A 188 3.51 34.58 5.48
C GLY A 188 4.51 35.56 6.14
N ARG A 189 5.40 36.11 5.34
CA ARG A 189 6.30 37.20 5.80
C ARG A 189 5.60 38.54 5.61
N SER A 190 5.35 39.25 6.69
CA SER A 190 4.89 40.66 6.59
C SER A 190 6.01 41.48 5.99
N VAL A 191 5.79 41.98 4.77
CA VAL A 191 6.78 42.80 4.04
C VAL A 191 6.47 44.30 4.24
N THR A 192 5.15 44.62 4.26
CA THR A 192 4.62 45.95 4.51
C THR A 192 3.37 45.84 5.38
N PRO A 193 3.01 46.89 6.15
CA PRO A 193 1.78 46.86 6.94
C PRO A 193 0.56 46.55 6.06
N GLY A 194 -0.16 45.49 6.38
CA GLY A 194 -1.35 45.07 5.65
C GLY A 194 -1.13 44.16 4.42
N GLN A 195 0.11 43.80 4.10
CA GLN A 195 0.44 42.87 3.03
C GLN A 195 1.33 41.73 3.51
N VAL A 196 1.08 40.56 2.97
CA VAL A 196 1.79 39.31 3.30
C VAL A 196 2.29 38.64 2.02
N GLU A 197 3.52 38.17 2.06
CA GLU A 197 4.10 37.35 1.00
C GLU A 197 3.63 35.87 1.19
N ILE A 198 2.95 35.31 0.20
CA ILE A 198 2.47 33.94 0.18
C ILE A 198 3.04 33.19 -1.04
N PRO A 199 3.05 31.83 -1.04
CA PRO A 199 3.37 31.05 -2.24
C PRO A 199 2.45 31.40 -3.41
N ALA A 200 2.97 31.47 -4.63
CA ALA A 200 2.13 31.64 -5.83
C ALA A 200 1.37 30.34 -6.18
N TRP A 201 1.87 29.22 -5.73
CA TRP A 201 1.39 27.89 -6.11
C TRP A 201 0.89 27.09 -4.90
N ARG A 202 -0.22 26.40 -5.09
CA ARG A 202 -0.78 25.46 -4.12
C ARG A 202 -0.06 24.11 -4.15
N HIS A 203 0.33 23.64 -5.36
CA HIS A 203 1.00 22.36 -5.57
C HIS A 203 1.83 22.38 -6.84
N ALA A 204 2.93 21.62 -6.88
CA ALA A 204 3.76 21.44 -8.06
C ALA A 204 3.98 19.95 -8.35
N ILE A 205 3.90 19.58 -9.63
CA ILE A 205 4.25 18.25 -10.13
C ILE A 205 5.36 18.42 -11.16
N VAL A 206 6.51 17.81 -10.88
CA VAL A 206 7.70 17.83 -11.74
C VAL A 206 7.79 16.47 -12.43
N ASN A 207 7.45 16.44 -13.72
CA ASN A 207 7.55 15.25 -14.57
C ASN A 207 8.84 15.29 -15.38
N ILE A 208 9.86 14.54 -14.95
CA ILE A 208 11.18 14.52 -15.60
C ILE A 208 11.67 13.07 -15.78
N PRO A 209 12.28 12.72 -16.92
CA PRO A 209 12.89 11.42 -17.13
C PRO A 209 14.15 11.31 -16.25
N HIS A 210 14.10 10.37 -15.33
CA HIS A 210 15.21 10.04 -14.45
C HIS A 210 15.14 8.54 -14.15
N PRO A 211 16.25 7.77 -14.18
CA PRO A 211 16.22 6.31 -14.06
C PRO A 211 15.41 5.80 -12.86
N LEU A 212 15.49 6.47 -11.71
CA LEU A 212 14.75 6.06 -10.51
C LEU A 212 13.27 6.43 -10.57
N LEU A 213 12.92 7.57 -11.18
CA LEU A 213 11.53 8.01 -11.35
C LEU A 213 10.81 7.16 -12.40
N GLU A 214 11.51 6.76 -13.48
CA GLU A 214 11.03 5.82 -14.50
C GLU A 214 10.68 4.43 -13.92
N LEU A 215 11.37 4.03 -12.86
CA LEU A 215 11.09 2.80 -12.12
C LEU A 215 9.91 2.94 -11.12
N GLY A 216 9.26 4.11 -11.07
CA GLY A 216 8.09 4.35 -10.25
C GLY A 216 8.39 4.97 -8.88
N LEU A 217 9.59 5.53 -8.65
CA LEU A 217 9.84 6.35 -7.47
C LEU A 217 9.12 7.70 -7.58
N VAL A 218 8.50 8.14 -6.51
CA VAL A 218 7.94 9.49 -6.35
C VAL A 218 8.58 10.13 -5.13
N ILE A 219 9.24 11.26 -5.34
CA ILE A 219 9.83 12.06 -4.27
C ILE A 219 8.87 13.19 -3.94
N ILE A 220 8.50 13.31 -2.68
CA ILE A 220 7.60 14.36 -2.20
C ILE A 220 8.41 15.33 -1.35
N ASP A 221 8.68 16.51 -1.89
CA ASP A 221 9.32 17.61 -1.18
C ASP A 221 8.23 18.49 -0.53
N THR A 222 8.19 18.51 0.81
CA THR A 222 7.18 19.28 1.55
C THR A 222 7.70 20.67 1.90
N PRO A 223 6.84 21.71 2.02
CA PRO A 223 7.20 22.98 2.65
C PRO A 223 7.70 22.78 4.08
N GLY A 224 8.33 23.78 4.68
CA GLY A 224 8.76 23.71 6.07
C GLY A 224 7.60 23.45 7.04
N LEU A 225 7.89 22.84 8.21
CA LEU A 225 6.91 22.35 9.18
C LEU A 225 5.87 23.40 9.60
N ASN A 226 6.26 24.67 9.70
CA ASN A 226 5.31 25.75 10.03
C ASN A 226 4.25 25.99 8.94
N ALA A 227 4.50 25.53 7.70
CA ALA A 227 3.55 25.56 6.61
C ALA A 227 2.68 24.28 6.55
N ILE A 228 3.13 23.16 7.15
CA ILE A 228 2.39 21.88 7.14
C ILE A 228 1.03 22.04 7.86
N GLY A 229 0.96 22.81 8.92
CA GLY A 229 -0.33 23.08 9.59
C GLY A 229 -1.30 23.90 8.75
N ALA A 230 -0.82 24.66 7.78
CA ALA A 230 -1.61 25.43 6.83
C ALA A 230 -1.99 24.61 5.57
N GLU A 231 -1.36 23.44 5.36
CA GLU A 231 -1.64 22.53 4.26
C GLU A 231 -2.21 21.19 4.80
N PRO A 232 -3.53 21.14 5.10
CA PRO A 232 -4.17 19.93 5.64
C PRO A 232 -3.99 18.71 4.75
N GLU A 233 -3.96 18.93 3.43
CA GLU A 233 -3.82 17.86 2.43
C GLU A 233 -2.47 17.15 2.51
N LEU A 234 -1.37 17.89 2.79
CA LEU A 234 -0.07 17.29 3.04
C LEU A 234 -0.06 16.41 4.29
N THR A 235 -0.62 16.93 5.36
CA THR A 235 -0.63 16.27 6.67
C THR A 235 -1.53 15.05 6.69
N LEU A 236 -2.65 15.09 5.98
CA LEU A 236 -3.70 14.07 6.04
C LEU A 236 -3.66 13.05 4.90
N ASN A 237 -3.12 13.44 3.75
CA ASN A 237 -3.11 12.56 2.57
C ASN A 237 -1.70 12.20 2.08
N VAL A 238 -0.79 13.15 2.05
CA VAL A 238 0.53 12.93 1.42
C VAL A 238 1.46 12.18 2.36
N ILE A 239 1.63 12.66 3.59
CA ILE A 239 2.52 12.03 4.57
C ILE A 239 2.01 10.63 4.98
N PRO A 240 0.73 10.42 5.34
CA PRO A 240 0.24 9.08 5.69
C PRO A 240 0.25 8.06 4.56
N ASN A 241 0.23 8.51 3.31
CA ASN A 241 0.28 7.63 2.13
C ASN A 241 1.68 7.46 1.56
N ALA A 242 2.70 8.08 2.14
CA ALA A 242 4.08 7.83 1.77
C ALA A 242 4.55 6.45 2.28
N HIS A 243 5.35 5.76 1.49
CA HIS A 243 5.92 4.45 1.86
C HIS A 243 7.13 4.60 2.79
N ALA A 244 7.84 5.75 2.68
CA ALA A 244 8.85 6.17 3.63
C ALA A 244 8.73 7.66 3.93
N VAL A 245 9.01 8.03 5.17
CA VAL A 245 9.08 9.43 5.63
C VAL A 245 10.46 9.68 6.21
N LEU A 246 11.20 10.61 5.60
CA LEU A 246 12.46 11.12 6.11
C LEU A 246 12.19 12.41 6.87
N PHE A 247 12.27 12.32 8.19
CA PHE A 247 12.13 13.47 9.06
C PHE A 247 13.52 14.10 9.30
N VAL A 248 13.75 15.26 8.70
CA VAL A 248 15.08 15.89 8.66
C VAL A 248 15.20 16.96 9.73
N LEU A 249 16.11 16.74 10.65
CA LEU A 249 16.56 17.67 11.69
C LEU A 249 17.93 18.21 11.34
N ALA A 250 18.40 19.24 12.01
CA ALA A 250 19.75 19.80 11.80
C ALA A 250 20.53 19.88 13.12
N ALA A 251 21.77 19.41 13.09
CA ALA A 251 22.62 19.33 14.27
C ALA A 251 22.95 20.72 14.87
N ASP A 252 22.94 21.77 14.05
CA ASP A 252 23.19 23.17 14.47
C ASP A 252 22.00 23.79 15.24
N ALA A 253 20.78 23.28 15.04
CA ALA A 253 19.59 23.87 15.64
C ALA A 253 18.95 22.97 16.73
N GLY A 254 19.35 21.70 16.81
CA GLY A 254 18.75 20.72 17.70
C GLY A 254 17.28 20.39 17.36
N VAL A 255 16.57 19.78 18.32
CA VAL A 255 15.14 19.45 18.21
C VAL A 255 14.32 20.60 18.77
N THR A 256 13.46 21.19 17.95
CA THR A 256 12.56 22.27 18.36
C THR A 256 11.21 21.71 18.83
N ARG A 257 10.42 22.54 19.53
CA ARG A 257 9.07 22.16 19.94
C ARG A 257 8.16 21.84 18.76
N SER A 258 8.29 22.61 17.67
CA SER A 258 7.54 22.35 16.43
C SER A 258 7.93 21.03 15.78
N ASP A 259 9.21 20.62 15.85
CA ASP A 259 9.65 19.30 15.37
C ASP A 259 8.95 18.17 16.16
N ILE A 260 8.88 18.31 17.49
CA ILE A 260 8.22 17.31 18.36
C ILE A 260 6.71 17.24 18.08
N ASP A 261 6.04 18.38 17.95
CA ASP A 261 4.61 18.44 17.68
C ASP A 261 4.25 17.78 16.34
N VAL A 262 5.01 18.04 15.28
CA VAL A 262 4.80 17.42 13.96
C VAL A 262 5.12 15.91 14.01
N TRP A 263 6.21 15.53 14.66
CA TRP A 263 6.55 14.13 14.83
C TRP A 263 5.43 13.35 15.51
N GLN A 264 4.96 13.83 16.65
CA GLN A 264 3.92 13.15 17.44
C GLN A 264 2.55 13.18 16.78
N SER A 265 2.18 14.28 16.12
CA SER A 265 0.85 14.45 15.56
C SER A 265 0.69 13.75 14.20
N ASN A 266 1.72 13.78 13.34
CA ASN A 266 1.58 13.46 11.92
C ASN A 266 2.40 12.25 11.48
N ILE A 267 3.57 11.98 12.12
CA ILE A 267 4.50 10.95 11.65
C ILE A 267 4.42 9.70 12.53
N SER A 268 4.56 9.85 13.84
CA SER A 268 4.66 8.69 14.74
C SER A 268 3.42 7.83 14.76
N LYS A 269 2.25 8.41 14.53
CA LYS A 269 0.95 7.71 14.52
C LYS A 269 0.57 7.15 13.16
N ALA A 270 0.98 7.82 12.07
CA ALA A 270 0.63 7.44 10.71
C ALA A 270 1.43 6.22 10.22
N HIS A 271 2.68 6.11 10.65
CA HIS A 271 3.60 5.08 10.19
C HIS A 271 4.22 4.30 11.35
N ARG A 272 4.07 2.97 11.36
CA ARG A 272 4.82 2.10 12.28
C ARG A 272 6.18 1.71 11.71
N THR A 273 6.29 1.64 10.40
CA THR A 273 7.50 1.26 9.64
C THR A 273 7.79 2.32 8.59
N GLY A 274 8.99 2.34 8.01
CA GLY A 274 9.37 3.31 6.98
C GLY A 274 9.63 4.73 7.50
N ARG A 275 9.92 4.90 8.81
CA ARG A 275 10.27 6.18 9.42
C ARG A 275 11.77 6.28 9.61
N PHE A 276 12.35 7.33 9.06
CA PHE A 276 13.79 7.62 9.16
C PHE A 276 13.96 9.02 9.73
N VAL A 277 14.66 9.14 10.84
CA VAL A 277 15.05 10.45 11.40
C VAL A 277 16.45 10.75 10.91
N VAL A 278 16.62 11.86 10.22
CA VAL A 278 17.88 12.27 9.64
C VAL A 278 18.40 13.49 10.39
N LEU A 279 19.50 13.35 11.11
CA LEU A 279 20.19 14.46 11.76
C LEU A 279 21.22 15.03 10.78
N ASN A 280 20.80 16.03 10.00
CA ASN A 280 21.61 16.63 8.95
C ASN A 280 22.57 17.70 9.50
N LYS A 281 23.51 18.15 8.65
CA LYS A 281 24.51 19.19 8.92
C LYS A 281 25.51 18.82 10.03
N ILE A 282 25.84 17.52 10.16
CA ILE A 282 26.85 17.10 11.13
C ILE A 282 28.26 17.68 10.83
N ASP A 283 28.47 18.17 9.62
CA ASP A 283 29.71 18.89 9.26
C ASP A 283 29.93 20.19 10.07
N GLY A 284 28.89 20.77 10.64
CA GLY A 284 28.99 21.87 11.61
C GLY A 284 29.55 21.47 12.97
N LEU A 285 29.56 20.16 13.27
CA LEU A 285 30.16 19.61 14.50
C LEU A 285 31.62 19.17 14.31
N TRP A 286 32.14 19.23 13.06
CA TRP A 286 33.53 18.87 12.78
C TRP A 286 34.46 19.98 13.23
N ASP A 287 35.28 19.68 14.21
CA ASP A 287 36.32 20.56 14.70
C ASP A 287 37.67 19.99 14.24
N GLU A 288 38.38 20.78 13.44
CA GLU A 288 39.71 20.39 12.90
C GLU A 288 40.79 20.31 13.99
N LEU A 289 40.54 20.91 15.16
CA LEU A 289 41.43 20.84 16.32
C LEU A 289 41.22 19.58 17.18
N ARG A 290 40.17 18.80 16.90
CA ARG A 290 39.81 17.56 17.60
C ARG A 290 40.13 16.37 16.73
N SER A 291 40.35 15.23 17.36
CA SER A 291 40.44 13.92 16.68
C SER A 291 39.11 13.55 16.06
N ASP A 292 39.14 12.67 15.04
CA ASP A 292 37.91 12.11 14.45
C ASP A 292 37.07 11.36 15.50
N ALA A 293 37.70 10.68 16.47
CA ALA A 293 36.99 9.99 17.55
C ALA A 293 36.25 10.96 18.50
N GLU A 294 36.80 12.13 18.79
CA GLU A 294 36.13 13.16 19.58
C GLU A 294 34.96 13.82 18.83
N ASN A 295 35.13 14.03 17.53
CA ASN A 295 34.06 14.52 16.65
C ASN A 295 32.93 13.47 16.57
N ASP A 296 33.25 12.20 16.45
CA ASP A 296 32.26 11.09 16.42
C ASP A 296 31.51 10.96 17.74
N LEU A 297 32.18 11.18 18.88
CA LEU A 297 31.55 11.20 20.20
C LEU A 297 30.54 12.32 20.33
N GLU A 298 30.84 13.51 19.81
CA GLU A 298 29.93 14.66 19.82
C GLU A 298 28.69 14.39 18.95
N ILE A 299 28.90 13.82 17.75
CA ILE A 299 27.81 13.39 16.88
C ILE A 299 26.93 12.33 17.60
N ALA A 300 27.54 11.36 18.29
CA ALA A 300 26.83 10.33 19.05
C ALA A 300 25.98 10.93 20.20
N ARG A 301 26.48 11.94 20.90
CA ARG A 301 25.70 12.67 21.92
C ARG A 301 24.48 13.35 21.34
N GLN A 302 24.60 14.00 20.18
CA GLN A 302 23.47 14.60 19.49
C GLN A 302 22.44 13.56 19.04
N VAL A 303 22.88 12.40 18.54
CA VAL A 303 21.99 11.28 18.20
C VAL A 303 21.20 10.78 19.41
N VAL A 304 21.86 10.61 20.57
CA VAL A 304 21.19 10.22 21.82
C VAL A 304 20.16 11.27 22.25
N SER A 305 20.52 12.54 22.15
CA SER A 305 19.61 13.64 22.48
C SER A 305 18.35 13.62 21.61
N VAL A 306 18.49 13.48 20.28
CA VAL A 306 17.36 13.38 19.33
C VAL A 306 16.52 12.13 19.62
N SER A 307 17.17 11.00 19.87
CA SER A 307 16.52 9.72 20.23
C SER A 307 15.60 9.88 21.45
N ASN A 308 16.09 10.54 22.51
CA ASN A 308 15.31 10.78 23.71
C ASN A 308 14.13 11.74 23.49
N PHE A 309 14.30 12.81 22.71
CA PHE A 309 13.23 13.77 22.43
C PHE A 309 12.10 13.19 21.59
N LEU A 310 12.42 12.29 20.65
CA LEU A 310 11.45 11.69 19.74
C LEU A 310 10.94 10.31 20.20
N ASP A 311 11.41 9.81 21.34
CA ASP A 311 11.09 8.48 21.87
C ASP A 311 11.34 7.37 20.84
N LEU A 312 12.59 7.29 20.36
CA LEU A 312 13.03 6.36 19.34
C LEU A 312 14.35 5.67 19.74
N PRO A 313 14.63 4.45 19.27
CA PRO A 313 15.96 3.86 19.34
C PRO A 313 17.00 4.71 18.60
N THR A 314 18.21 4.83 19.14
CA THR A 314 19.34 5.56 18.50
C THR A 314 19.66 5.04 17.09
N ALA A 315 19.47 3.74 16.85
CA ALA A 315 19.64 3.11 15.53
C ALA A 315 18.68 3.63 14.44
N ARG A 316 17.63 4.39 14.84
CA ARG A 316 16.68 5.02 13.90
C ARG A 316 17.00 6.47 13.58
N VAL A 317 18.08 7.01 14.15
CA VAL A 317 18.55 8.38 13.91
C VAL A 317 19.83 8.30 13.10
N TYR A 318 19.79 8.82 11.87
CA TYR A 318 20.88 8.77 10.90
C TYR A 318 21.58 10.14 10.84
N PRO A 319 22.76 10.27 11.47
CA PRO A 319 23.54 11.50 11.36
C PRO A 319 24.19 11.59 9.98
N VAL A 320 23.95 12.69 9.25
CA VAL A 320 24.49 12.90 7.90
C VAL A 320 24.92 14.33 7.64
N SER A 321 25.85 14.54 6.72
CA SER A 321 26.07 15.81 6.07
C SER A 321 25.64 15.72 4.59
N ALA A 322 24.45 16.18 4.28
CA ALA A 322 23.92 16.14 2.93
C ALA A 322 24.80 16.96 1.96
N GLN A 323 25.25 18.13 2.38
CA GLN A 323 26.10 19.03 1.56
C GLN A 323 27.45 18.38 1.23
N LYS A 324 28.15 17.88 2.24
CA LYS A 324 29.46 17.23 2.03
C LYS A 324 29.31 15.90 1.28
N GLY A 325 28.21 15.17 1.52
CA GLY A 325 27.87 13.97 0.79
C GLY A 325 27.64 14.22 -0.70
N LEU A 326 26.88 15.27 -1.05
CA LEU A 326 26.67 15.71 -2.43
C LEU A 326 27.98 16.08 -3.11
N VAL A 327 28.78 16.96 -2.47
CA VAL A 327 30.08 17.39 -2.98
C VAL A 327 31.00 16.18 -3.19
N ALA A 328 31.04 15.28 -2.21
CA ALA A 328 31.86 14.07 -2.27
C ALA A 328 31.47 13.14 -3.43
N LYS A 329 30.18 12.97 -3.68
CA LYS A 329 29.68 12.17 -4.82
C LYS A 329 30.05 12.80 -6.16
N ILE A 330 29.86 14.14 -6.30
CA ILE A 330 30.19 14.88 -7.52
C ILE A 330 31.69 14.83 -7.81
N GLN A 331 32.54 14.99 -6.78
CA GLN A 331 34.00 15.00 -6.90
C GLN A 331 34.64 13.60 -6.88
N GLY A 332 33.88 12.54 -6.57
CA GLY A 332 34.43 11.20 -6.39
C GLY A 332 35.26 11.03 -5.10
N ASN A 333 35.15 11.92 -4.12
CA ASN A 333 35.96 11.89 -2.89
C ASN A 333 35.39 10.90 -1.86
N GLN A 334 35.97 9.71 -1.80
CA GLN A 334 35.51 8.61 -0.94
C GLN A 334 35.70 8.88 0.56
N ALA A 335 36.79 9.59 0.95
CA ALA A 335 37.02 9.92 2.35
C ALA A 335 35.96 10.89 2.87
N LEU A 336 35.66 11.95 2.12
CA LEU A 336 34.60 12.90 2.45
C LEU A 336 33.21 12.22 2.44
N LEU A 337 32.97 11.27 1.50
CA LEU A 337 31.72 10.54 1.43
C LEU A 337 31.50 9.65 2.66
N ARG A 338 32.54 8.95 3.14
CA ARG A 338 32.47 8.20 4.41
C ARG A 338 32.22 9.13 5.59
N ARG A 339 32.96 10.23 5.71
CA ARG A 339 32.80 11.21 6.80
C ARG A 339 31.41 11.85 6.79
N SER A 340 30.77 11.98 5.61
CA SER A 340 29.39 12.50 5.50
C SER A 340 28.31 11.56 6.00
N ARG A 341 28.61 10.28 6.21
CA ARG A 341 27.71 9.19 6.63
C ARG A 341 26.45 9.05 5.76
N LEU A 342 26.48 9.58 4.52
CA LEU A 342 25.34 9.52 3.61
C LEU A 342 25.04 8.07 3.16
N LYS A 343 26.07 7.22 3.04
CA LYS A 343 25.93 5.83 2.61
C LYS A 343 25.10 4.99 3.59
N GLU A 344 25.23 5.21 4.87
CA GLU A 344 24.49 4.52 5.93
C GLU A 344 23.00 4.82 5.82
N LEU A 345 22.62 6.06 5.54
CA LEU A 345 21.22 6.43 5.29
C LEU A 345 20.70 5.81 3.99
N GLU A 346 21.48 5.85 2.91
CA GLU A 346 21.10 5.21 1.63
C GLU A 346 20.89 3.71 1.78
N HIS A 347 21.77 3.05 2.54
CA HIS A 347 21.65 1.62 2.83
C HIS A 347 20.38 1.32 3.64
N ALA A 348 20.12 2.08 4.70
CA ALA A 348 18.93 1.89 5.51
C ALA A 348 17.63 2.11 4.70
N LEU A 349 17.59 3.13 3.85
CA LEU A 349 16.47 3.37 2.93
C LEU A 349 16.25 2.19 1.99
N SER A 350 17.32 1.64 1.44
CA SER A 350 17.24 0.53 0.49
C SER A 350 16.82 -0.79 1.14
N GLU A 351 17.33 -1.09 2.34
CA GLU A 351 17.06 -2.34 3.06
C GLU A 351 15.67 -2.41 3.71
N GLU A 352 15.08 -1.27 4.07
CA GLU A 352 13.79 -1.27 4.76
C GLU A 352 12.62 -0.95 3.82
N MET A 353 12.74 0.09 2.98
CA MET A 353 11.62 0.61 2.21
C MET A 353 11.18 -0.36 1.10
N ILE A 354 12.13 -0.85 0.30
CA ILE A 354 11.82 -1.67 -0.87
C ILE A 354 11.32 -3.06 -0.47
N PRO A 355 11.96 -3.80 0.47
CA PRO A 355 11.48 -5.11 0.88
C PRO A 355 10.09 -5.07 1.53
N GLN A 356 9.79 -4.04 2.33
CA GLN A 356 8.46 -3.91 2.94
C GLN A 356 7.36 -3.73 1.91
N GLN A 357 7.59 -2.87 0.92
CA GLN A 357 6.63 -2.64 -0.14
C GLN A 357 6.42 -3.91 -0.98
N GLN A 358 7.50 -4.63 -1.28
CA GLN A 358 7.41 -5.90 -1.98
C GLN A 358 6.58 -6.93 -1.23
N VAL A 359 6.75 -7.05 0.09
CA VAL A 359 5.96 -7.98 0.92
C VAL A 359 4.46 -7.64 0.86
N ILE A 360 4.11 -6.36 1.02
CA ILE A 360 2.70 -5.91 0.98
C ILE A 360 2.07 -6.25 -0.36
N ILE A 361 2.74 -5.92 -1.46
CA ILE A 361 2.24 -6.19 -2.81
C ILE A 361 2.17 -7.70 -3.08
N SER A 362 3.20 -8.45 -2.70
CA SER A 362 3.26 -9.90 -2.86
C SER A 362 2.07 -10.59 -2.17
N GLU A 363 1.78 -10.22 -0.92
CA GLU A 363 0.68 -10.79 -0.16
C GLU A 363 -0.69 -10.44 -0.74
N GLN A 364 -0.85 -9.21 -1.21
CA GLN A 364 -2.08 -8.77 -1.83
C GLN A 364 -2.32 -9.50 -3.16
N VAL A 365 -1.31 -9.51 -4.05
CA VAL A 365 -1.39 -10.19 -5.36
C VAL A 365 -1.57 -11.69 -5.18
N ARG A 366 -0.85 -12.31 -4.24
CA ARG A 366 -0.99 -13.74 -3.91
C ARG A 366 -2.44 -14.08 -3.62
N ARG A 367 -3.06 -13.40 -2.66
CA ARG A 367 -4.44 -13.66 -2.23
C ARG A 367 -5.42 -13.52 -3.40
N GLU A 368 -5.33 -12.42 -4.15
CA GLU A 368 -6.26 -12.16 -5.25
C GLU A 368 -6.07 -13.11 -6.43
N PHE A 369 -4.83 -13.49 -6.72
CA PHE A 369 -4.52 -14.47 -7.77
C PHE A 369 -4.91 -15.89 -7.37
N GLU A 370 -4.68 -16.30 -6.12
CA GLU A 370 -5.13 -17.59 -5.59
C GLU A 370 -6.64 -17.73 -5.66
N GLU A 371 -7.39 -16.68 -5.31
CA GLU A 371 -8.85 -16.68 -5.47
C GLU A 371 -9.27 -16.82 -6.93
N ALA A 372 -8.62 -16.12 -7.86
CA ALA A 372 -8.93 -16.19 -9.29
C ALA A 372 -8.60 -17.58 -9.87
N SER A 373 -7.43 -18.13 -9.53
CA SER A 373 -6.96 -19.42 -10.01
C SER A 373 -7.77 -20.59 -9.43
N ALA A 374 -8.22 -20.50 -8.17
CA ALA A 374 -9.08 -21.50 -7.55
C ALA A 374 -10.42 -21.68 -8.28
N VAL A 375 -11.02 -20.58 -8.77
CA VAL A 375 -12.25 -20.63 -9.57
C VAL A 375 -12.02 -21.43 -10.87
N THR A 376 -10.94 -21.14 -11.59
CA THR A 376 -10.58 -21.83 -12.83
C THR A 376 -10.29 -23.33 -12.57
N LEU A 377 -9.55 -23.63 -11.50
CA LEU A 377 -9.24 -25.00 -11.09
C LEU A 377 -10.51 -25.79 -10.78
N SER A 378 -11.44 -25.19 -10.03
CA SER A 378 -12.72 -25.79 -9.70
C SER A 378 -13.51 -26.12 -10.96
N LEU A 379 -13.61 -25.17 -11.90
CA LEU A 379 -14.32 -25.35 -13.17
C LEU A 379 -13.75 -26.52 -13.99
N LEU A 380 -12.44 -26.55 -14.19
CA LEU A 380 -11.77 -27.61 -14.98
C LEU A 380 -11.89 -28.97 -14.28
N THR A 381 -11.81 -28.99 -12.94
CA THR A 381 -11.97 -30.24 -12.16
C THR A 381 -13.38 -30.81 -12.29
N VAL A 382 -14.42 -29.97 -12.22
CA VAL A 382 -15.81 -30.35 -12.42
C VAL A 382 -16.00 -30.86 -13.85
N ARG A 383 -15.48 -30.19 -14.86
CA ARG A 383 -15.53 -30.65 -16.25
C ARG A 383 -14.89 -32.01 -16.43
N ARG A 384 -13.71 -32.24 -15.86
CA ARG A 384 -13.03 -33.54 -15.90
C ARG A 384 -13.87 -34.63 -15.26
N ARG A 385 -14.41 -34.38 -14.05
CA ARG A 385 -15.26 -35.32 -13.34
C ARG A 385 -16.48 -35.67 -14.19
N ASN A 386 -17.11 -34.70 -14.81
CA ASN A 386 -18.28 -34.87 -15.65
C ASN A 386 -17.99 -35.75 -16.87
N GLN A 387 -16.82 -35.63 -17.51
CA GLN A 387 -16.41 -36.48 -18.62
C GLN A 387 -16.19 -37.91 -18.15
N VAL A 388 -15.60 -38.12 -16.97
CA VAL A 388 -15.38 -39.44 -16.39
C VAL A 388 -16.73 -40.13 -16.07
N GLU A 389 -17.68 -39.40 -15.49
CA GLU A 389 -19.03 -39.90 -15.18
C GLU A 389 -19.79 -40.27 -16.47
N GLN A 390 -19.74 -39.45 -17.52
CA GLN A 390 -20.33 -39.75 -18.82
C GLN A 390 -19.71 -40.99 -19.47
N ALA A 391 -18.38 -41.10 -19.44
CA ALA A 391 -17.69 -42.28 -19.97
C ALA A 391 -18.13 -43.57 -19.23
N PHE A 392 -18.23 -43.49 -17.90
CA PHE A 392 -18.67 -44.61 -17.07
C PHE A 392 -20.11 -45.02 -17.38
N GLU A 393 -21.04 -44.07 -17.52
CA GLU A 393 -22.44 -44.32 -17.86
C GLU A 393 -22.58 -44.94 -19.25
N LEU A 394 -21.89 -44.42 -20.26
CA LEU A 394 -21.94 -44.96 -21.61
C LEU A 394 -21.28 -46.35 -21.74
N ASN A 395 -20.16 -46.58 -21.05
CA ASN A 395 -19.59 -47.93 -20.95
C ASN A 395 -20.54 -48.89 -20.27
N GLY A 396 -21.31 -48.46 -19.26
CA GLY A 396 -22.33 -49.21 -18.62
C GLY A 396 -23.52 -49.61 -19.55
N LEU A 397 -23.68 -48.89 -20.67
CA LEU A 397 -24.71 -49.21 -21.68
C LEU A 397 -24.25 -50.26 -22.71
N ARG A 398 -22.95 -50.54 -22.78
CA ARG A 398 -22.37 -51.49 -23.73
C ARG A 398 -22.98 -52.87 -23.50
N GLY A 399 -23.73 -53.36 -24.47
CA GLY A 399 -24.38 -54.67 -24.41
C GLY A 399 -25.71 -54.71 -23.65
N LYS A 400 -26.30 -53.58 -23.24
CA LYS A 400 -27.58 -53.51 -22.52
C LYS A 400 -28.78 -53.36 -23.47
N ASN A 401 -29.91 -53.95 -23.04
CA ASN A 401 -31.19 -53.97 -23.77
C ASN A 401 -31.79 -52.53 -23.89
N GLN A 402 -32.50 -52.24 -25.01
CA GLN A 402 -33.17 -50.95 -25.28
C GLN A 402 -34.10 -50.47 -24.15
N ALA A 403 -34.69 -51.37 -23.36
CA ALA A 403 -35.53 -51.03 -22.22
C ALA A 403 -34.76 -50.26 -21.13
N MET A 404 -33.47 -50.59 -20.89
CA MET A 404 -32.61 -49.99 -19.91
C MET A 404 -32.13 -48.60 -20.36
N ILE A 405 -31.89 -48.44 -21.65
CA ILE A 405 -31.55 -47.14 -22.26
C ILE A 405 -32.73 -46.16 -22.13
N ARG A 406 -33.97 -46.64 -22.36
CA ARG A 406 -35.19 -45.82 -22.17
C ARG A 406 -35.38 -45.41 -20.70
N GLN A 407 -35.10 -46.29 -19.76
CA GLN A 407 -35.14 -45.96 -18.32
C GLN A 407 -34.12 -44.87 -17.96
N MET A 408 -32.92 -44.96 -18.49
CA MET A 408 -31.88 -43.98 -18.28
C MET A 408 -32.25 -42.62 -18.89
N SER A 409 -32.83 -42.61 -20.11
CA SER A 409 -33.33 -41.39 -20.73
C SER A 409 -34.42 -40.69 -19.90
N ARG A 410 -35.31 -41.45 -19.27
CA ARG A 410 -36.30 -40.87 -18.33
C ARG A 410 -35.62 -40.24 -17.15
N ARG A 411 -34.69 -40.95 -16.50
CA ARG A 411 -33.98 -40.45 -15.33
C ARG A 411 -33.24 -39.14 -15.60
N VAL A 412 -32.54 -39.03 -16.74
CA VAL A 412 -31.84 -37.81 -17.11
C VAL A 412 -32.82 -36.65 -17.40
N ARG A 413 -34.01 -36.94 -17.95
CA ARG A 413 -35.05 -35.90 -18.13
C ARG A 413 -35.62 -35.45 -16.79
N ASP A 414 -35.84 -36.35 -15.85
CA ASP A 414 -36.34 -36.01 -14.52
C ASP A 414 -35.32 -35.15 -13.76
N GLU A 415 -34.03 -35.54 -13.76
CA GLU A 415 -32.93 -34.77 -13.20
C GLU A 415 -32.84 -33.35 -13.81
N ARG A 416 -33.03 -33.23 -15.13
CA ARG A 416 -33.07 -31.94 -15.81
C ARG A 416 -34.26 -31.11 -15.35
N THR A 417 -35.43 -31.66 -15.22
CA THR A 417 -36.65 -30.95 -14.80
C THR A 417 -36.51 -30.42 -13.38
N GLU A 418 -35.96 -31.24 -12.46
CA GLU A 418 -35.67 -30.82 -11.07
C GLU A 418 -34.63 -29.71 -11.03
N PHE A 419 -33.62 -29.80 -11.89
CA PHE A 419 -32.60 -28.76 -11.99
C PHE A 419 -33.16 -27.43 -12.57
N ASP A 420 -33.98 -27.50 -13.62
CA ASP A 420 -34.64 -26.33 -14.22
C ASP A 420 -35.58 -25.65 -13.21
N ASP A 421 -36.23 -26.37 -12.31
CA ASP A 421 -37.00 -25.79 -11.20
C ASP A 421 -36.12 -25.09 -10.18
N SER A 422 -34.97 -25.65 -9.88
CA SER A 422 -33.96 -24.97 -9.01
C SER A 422 -33.38 -23.72 -9.62
N LEU A 423 -33.26 -23.65 -10.97
CA LEU A 423 -32.86 -22.41 -11.67
C LEU A 423 -33.89 -21.28 -11.51
N ARG A 424 -35.20 -21.63 -11.45
CA ARG A 424 -36.24 -20.62 -11.16
C ARG A 424 -36.07 -20.01 -9.75
N HIS A 425 -35.73 -20.85 -8.78
CA HIS A 425 -35.43 -20.38 -7.41
C HIS A 425 -34.17 -19.51 -7.39
N LEU A 426 -33.10 -19.90 -8.14
CA LEU A 426 -31.91 -19.12 -8.29
C LEU A 426 -32.21 -17.74 -8.89
N ALA A 427 -33.05 -17.65 -9.91
CA ALA A 427 -33.44 -16.39 -10.53
C ALA A 427 -34.18 -15.46 -9.55
N ALA A 428 -35.07 -16.02 -8.70
CA ALA A 428 -35.74 -15.24 -7.66
C ALA A 428 -34.75 -14.70 -6.62
N LEU A 429 -33.83 -15.54 -6.15
CA LEU A 429 -32.80 -15.14 -5.21
C LEU A 429 -31.82 -14.12 -5.81
N ARG A 430 -31.48 -14.23 -7.09
CA ARG A 430 -30.70 -13.23 -7.82
C ARG A 430 -31.39 -11.88 -7.84
N SER A 431 -32.70 -11.83 -7.98
CA SER A 431 -33.46 -10.58 -7.89
C SER A 431 -33.32 -9.92 -6.51
N VAL A 432 -33.43 -10.72 -5.43
CA VAL A 432 -33.21 -10.25 -4.05
C VAL A 432 -31.77 -9.77 -3.84
N PHE A 433 -30.80 -10.55 -4.30
CA PHE A 433 -29.38 -10.18 -4.26
C PHE A 433 -29.11 -8.83 -4.96
N THR A 434 -29.64 -8.67 -6.17
CA THR A 434 -29.51 -7.42 -6.94
C THR A 434 -30.14 -6.24 -6.19
N LYS A 435 -31.33 -6.45 -5.61
CA LYS A 435 -32.02 -5.41 -4.81
C LYS A 435 -31.20 -4.98 -3.59
N HIS A 436 -30.69 -5.95 -2.80
CA HIS A 436 -29.84 -5.64 -1.64
C HIS A 436 -28.55 -4.94 -2.05
N SER A 437 -27.91 -5.40 -3.13
CA SER A 437 -26.71 -4.76 -3.67
C SER A 437 -26.97 -3.32 -4.12
N GLN A 438 -28.05 -3.07 -4.84
CA GLN A 438 -28.44 -1.72 -5.27
C GLN A 438 -28.74 -0.81 -4.07
N THR A 439 -29.48 -1.32 -3.06
CA THR A 439 -29.78 -0.56 -1.84
C THR A 439 -28.48 -0.20 -1.12
N MET A 440 -27.57 -1.16 -0.97
CA MET A 440 -26.26 -0.95 -0.33
C MET A 440 -25.45 0.14 -1.04
N PHE A 441 -25.36 0.11 -2.38
CA PHE A 441 -24.67 1.14 -3.15
C PHE A 441 -25.41 2.47 -3.20
N THR A 442 -26.70 2.52 -2.91
CA THR A 442 -27.42 3.78 -2.73
C THR A 442 -26.95 4.50 -1.47
N HIS A 443 -26.73 3.76 -0.37
CA HIS A 443 -26.17 4.31 0.87
C HIS A 443 -24.69 4.63 0.73
N LEU A 444 -23.89 3.70 0.18
CA LEU A 444 -22.45 3.88 -0.02
C LEU A 444 -22.12 4.50 -1.39
N SER A 445 -22.87 5.53 -1.82
CA SER A 445 -22.57 6.25 -3.06
C SER A 445 -21.77 7.53 -2.79
N GLN A 446 -20.99 7.97 -3.78
CA GLN A 446 -20.36 9.30 -3.74
C GLN A 446 -21.41 10.41 -3.61
N ASP A 447 -22.59 10.22 -4.19
CA ASP A 447 -23.69 11.18 -4.10
C ASP A 447 -24.32 11.21 -2.71
N SER A 448 -24.39 10.08 -1.99
CA SER A 448 -24.82 10.04 -0.59
C SER A 448 -23.86 10.84 0.29
N LEU A 449 -22.57 10.57 0.16
CA LEU A 449 -21.54 11.32 0.88
C LEU A 449 -21.59 12.82 0.54
N ARG A 450 -21.72 13.18 -0.75
CA ARG A 450 -21.85 14.59 -1.17
C ARG A 450 -23.02 15.27 -0.51
N ARG A 451 -24.21 14.65 -0.48
CA ARG A 451 -25.39 15.18 0.21
C ARG A 451 -25.15 15.41 1.70
N HIS A 452 -24.47 14.48 2.38
CA HIS A 452 -24.13 14.64 3.80
C HIS A 452 -23.16 15.80 4.02
N VAL A 453 -22.13 15.90 3.18
CA VAL A 453 -21.15 17.00 3.20
C VAL A 453 -21.82 18.35 2.94
N ASP A 454 -22.66 18.46 1.91
CA ASP A 454 -23.33 19.72 1.55
C ASP A 454 -24.31 20.17 2.63
N ARG A 455 -25.11 19.23 3.17
CA ARG A 455 -26.02 19.51 4.28
C ARG A 455 -25.26 20.01 5.50
N THR A 456 -24.17 19.37 5.85
CA THR A 456 -23.35 19.75 7.00
C THR A 456 -22.66 21.09 6.77
N ARG A 457 -22.16 21.35 5.55
CA ARG A 457 -21.58 22.63 5.17
C ARG A 457 -22.59 23.77 5.34
N GLN A 458 -23.82 23.60 4.87
CA GLN A 458 -24.89 24.57 5.04
C GLN A 458 -25.20 24.82 6.53
N MET A 459 -25.29 23.76 7.34
CA MET A 459 -25.50 23.88 8.78
C MET A 459 -24.38 24.65 9.48
N MET A 460 -23.12 24.34 9.16
CA MET A 460 -21.95 24.99 9.74
C MET A 460 -21.84 26.45 9.31
N MET A 461 -22.17 26.79 8.07
CA MET A 461 -22.15 28.17 7.59
C MET A 461 -23.28 29.03 8.19
N ALA A 462 -24.45 28.45 8.37
CA ALA A 462 -25.61 29.13 8.98
C ALA A 462 -25.50 29.28 10.51
N SER A 463 -24.59 28.55 11.18
CA SER A 463 -24.43 28.58 12.63
C SER A 463 -23.97 29.96 13.13
N GLN A 464 -24.48 30.45 14.23
CA GLN A 464 -24.03 31.72 14.83
C GLN A 464 -22.96 31.54 15.91
N LEU A 465 -22.86 30.34 16.49
CA LEU A 465 -21.94 30.02 17.59
C LEU A 465 -20.90 28.98 17.13
N SER A 466 -19.65 29.16 17.54
CA SER A 466 -18.55 28.23 17.25
C SER A 466 -18.78 26.81 17.83
N SER A 467 -19.56 26.68 18.90
CA SER A 467 -19.95 25.37 19.45
C SER A 467 -20.78 24.54 18.47
N GLN A 468 -21.61 25.16 17.64
CA GLN A 468 -22.44 24.51 16.63
C GLN A 468 -21.62 23.90 15.47
N LEU A 469 -20.36 24.31 15.28
CA LEU A 469 -19.44 23.67 14.33
C LEU A 469 -19.13 22.23 14.73
N LYS A 470 -18.98 21.98 16.04
CA LYS A 470 -18.77 20.64 16.57
C LYS A 470 -19.98 19.75 16.37
N ASP A 471 -21.17 20.32 16.50
CA ASP A 471 -22.43 19.59 16.27
C ASP A 471 -22.59 19.23 14.80
N GLY A 472 -22.22 20.12 13.87
CA GLY A 472 -22.18 19.85 12.45
C GLY A 472 -21.20 18.72 12.10
N MET A 473 -19.99 18.73 12.66
CA MET A 473 -19.02 17.66 12.49
C MET A 473 -19.57 16.31 12.97
N ASN A 474 -20.14 16.28 14.19
CA ASN A 474 -20.71 15.05 14.74
C ASN A 474 -21.90 14.56 13.90
N ALA A 475 -22.72 15.46 13.35
CA ALA A 475 -23.81 15.11 12.45
C ALA A 475 -23.33 14.44 11.16
N LEU A 476 -22.24 14.95 10.54
CA LEU A 476 -21.63 14.31 9.36
C LEU A 476 -21.12 12.90 9.69
N LEU A 477 -20.35 12.75 10.76
CA LEU A 477 -19.78 11.47 11.15
C LEU A 477 -20.86 10.44 11.52
N THR A 478 -21.93 10.90 12.18
CA THR A 478 -23.09 10.05 12.51
C THR A 478 -23.82 9.61 11.24
N ALA A 479 -24.04 10.50 10.27
CA ALA A 479 -24.69 10.17 9.01
C ALA A 479 -23.86 9.14 8.20
N VAL A 480 -22.56 9.36 8.12
CA VAL A 480 -21.63 8.41 7.49
C VAL A 480 -21.65 7.05 8.19
N ARG A 481 -21.64 7.04 9.53
CA ARG A 481 -21.69 5.80 10.31
C ARG A 481 -22.99 5.02 10.05
N LEU A 482 -24.12 5.70 9.97
CA LEU A 482 -25.42 5.08 9.64
C LEU A 482 -25.42 4.46 8.24
N ASP A 483 -24.79 5.10 7.23
CA ASP A 483 -24.66 4.52 5.90
C ASP A 483 -23.86 3.20 5.95
N PHE A 484 -22.78 3.13 6.74
CA PHE A 484 -21.99 1.91 6.90
C PHE A 484 -22.66 0.85 7.78
N GLU A 485 -23.48 1.23 8.76
CA GLU A 485 -24.29 0.31 9.57
C GLU A 485 -25.35 -0.39 8.69
N GLU A 486 -26.01 0.37 7.81
CA GLU A 486 -26.98 -0.21 6.88
C GLU A 486 -26.29 -1.10 5.83
N ALA A 487 -25.10 -0.72 5.36
CA ALA A 487 -24.29 -1.58 4.50
C ALA A 487 -23.89 -2.88 5.20
N ASP A 488 -23.46 -2.83 6.46
CA ASP A 488 -23.09 -4.02 7.25
C ASP A 488 -24.27 -4.97 7.44
N ARG A 489 -25.47 -4.45 7.72
CA ARG A 489 -26.70 -5.23 7.79
C ARG A 489 -26.97 -5.97 6.47
N LEU A 490 -26.90 -5.26 5.34
CA LEU A 490 -27.12 -5.83 4.02
C LEU A 490 -26.03 -6.85 3.63
N VAL A 491 -24.78 -6.61 3.98
CA VAL A 491 -23.68 -7.57 3.83
C VAL A 491 -23.99 -8.88 4.61
N GLY A 492 -24.51 -8.74 5.83
CA GLY A 492 -24.93 -9.89 6.64
C GLY A 492 -26.06 -10.71 5.97
N GLU A 493 -27.09 -10.04 5.47
CA GLU A 493 -28.21 -10.68 4.78
C GLU A 493 -27.77 -11.38 3.48
N ILE A 494 -26.97 -10.70 2.66
CA ILE A 494 -26.39 -11.28 1.44
C ILE A 494 -25.53 -12.50 1.77
N SER A 495 -24.65 -12.41 2.79
CA SER A 495 -23.79 -13.52 3.20
C SER A 495 -24.59 -14.74 3.64
N GLN A 496 -25.64 -14.57 4.43
CA GLN A 496 -26.51 -15.65 4.89
C GLN A 496 -27.24 -16.31 3.72
N MET A 497 -27.84 -15.51 2.85
CA MET A 497 -28.55 -15.97 1.66
C MET A 497 -27.62 -16.75 0.72
N MET A 498 -26.43 -16.25 0.44
CA MET A 498 -25.45 -16.90 -0.42
C MET A 498 -24.92 -18.19 0.20
N THR A 499 -24.66 -18.22 1.50
CA THR A 499 -24.22 -19.41 2.21
C THR A 499 -25.27 -20.53 2.12
N ALA A 500 -26.53 -20.19 2.36
CA ALA A 500 -27.64 -21.15 2.24
C ALA A 500 -27.76 -21.70 0.81
N MET A 501 -27.61 -20.84 -0.20
CA MET A 501 -27.69 -21.20 -1.60
C MET A 501 -26.52 -22.10 -2.04
N TYR A 502 -25.29 -21.77 -1.64
CA TYR A 502 -24.10 -22.59 -1.90
C TYR A 502 -24.25 -23.98 -1.29
N GLN A 503 -24.71 -24.08 -0.04
CA GLN A 503 -24.96 -25.35 0.64
C GLN A 503 -26.05 -26.20 -0.05
N ARG A 504 -27.12 -25.53 -0.50
CA ARG A 504 -28.21 -26.21 -1.22
C ARG A 504 -27.72 -26.80 -2.54
N PHE A 505 -27.10 -25.99 -3.39
CA PHE A 505 -26.61 -26.43 -4.70
C PHE A 505 -25.50 -27.50 -4.57
N SER A 506 -24.62 -27.36 -3.58
CA SER A 506 -23.59 -28.35 -3.31
C SER A 506 -24.19 -29.70 -2.87
N ARG A 507 -25.23 -29.68 -2.02
CA ARG A 507 -25.90 -30.90 -1.51
C ARG A 507 -26.74 -31.54 -2.57
N ASP A 508 -27.61 -30.76 -3.24
CA ASP A 508 -28.66 -31.30 -4.10
C ASP A 508 -28.11 -31.74 -5.47
N TYR A 509 -27.06 -31.06 -5.95
CA TYR A 509 -26.47 -31.30 -7.29
C TYR A 509 -25.00 -31.69 -7.28
N GLY A 510 -24.38 -31.81 -6.10
CA GLY A 510 -22.97 -32.19 -5.97
C GLY A 510 -22.00 -31.14 -6.55
N LEU A 511 -22.42 -29.88 -6.68
CA LEU A 511 -21.56 -28.82 -7.19
C LEU A 511 -20.42 -28.54 -6.22
N SER A 512 -19.18 -28.42 -6.74
CA SER A 512 -17.99 -28.12 -5.94
C SER A 512 -17.92 -26.63 -5.62
N LEU A 513 -18.86 -26.14 -4.82
CA LEU A 513 -18.91 -24.77 -4.35
C LEU A 513 -18.21 -24.69 -3.00
N GLY A 514 -17.08 -23.94 -2.95
CA GLY A 514 -16.43 -23.59 -1.69
C GLY A 514 -17.35 -22.70 -0.83
N MET A 515 -17.04 -22.56 0.45
CA MET A 515 -17.80 -21.60 1.29
C MET A 515 -17.60 -20.18 0.78
N PRO A 516 -18.69 -19.39 0.67
CA PRO A 516 -18.58 -18.01 0.22
C PRO A 516 -17.73 -17.17 1.18
N LEU A 517 -16.88 -16.33 0.62
CA LEU A 517 -16.02 -15.44 1.40
C LEU A 517 -16.87 -14.47 2.23
N ARG A 518 -16.49 -14.29 3.49
CA ARG A 518 -17.13 -13.31 4.38
C ARG A 518 -16.47 -11.96 4.22
N PHE A 519 -17.28 -10.94 4.02
CA PHE A 519 -16.82 -9.55 4.03
C PHE A 519 -16.93 -8.97 5.43
N SER A 520 -15.93 -8.18 5.84
CA SER A 520 -15.95 -7.52 7.15
C SER A 520 -15.87 -6.00 6.97
N THR A 521 -16.88 -5.32 7.45
CA THR A 521 -16.98 -3.85 7.45
C THR A 521 -16.27 -3.19 8.63
N LYS A 522 -15.81 -3.98 9.64
CA LYS A 522 -15.18 -3.48 10.89
C LYS A 522 -14.04 -2.50 10.66
N ARG A 523 -13.24 -2.71 9.61
CA ARG A 523 -12.13 -1.83 9.25
C ARG A 523 -12.63 -0.40 8.97
N TYR A 524 -13.71 -0.25 8.24
CA TYR A 524 -14.25 1.08 7.87
C TYR A 524 -14.78 1.82 9.08
N PHE A 525 -15.43 1.14 10.03
CA PHE A 525 -15.84 1.75 11.31
C PHE A 525 -14.63 2.27 12.09
N THR A 526 -13.51 1.51 12.10
CA THR A 526 -12.27 1.97 12.74
C THR A 526 -11.68 3.18 12.02
N GLU A 527 -11.68 3.20 10.69
CA GLU A 527 -11.19 4.32 9.89
C GLU A 527 -12.06 5.58 10.09
N ILE A 528 -13.40 5.44 10.13
CA ILE A 528 -14.33 6.54 10.44
C ILE A 528 -14.08 7.09 11.84
N GLU A 529 -13.89 6.23 12.84
CA GLU A 529 -13.59 6.63 14.21
C GLU A 529 -12.23 7.35 14.32
N GLN A 530 -11.22 6.94 13.57
CA GLN A 530 -9.93 7.64 13.48
C GLN A 530 -10.10 9.05 12.89
N VAL A 531 -10.92 9.21 11.85
CA VAL A 531 -11.26 10.52 11.28
C VAL A 531 -11.96 11.37 12.36
N ALA A 532 -12.91 10.79 13.10
CA ALA A 532 -13.60 11.48 14.19
C ALA A 532 -12.65 11.99 15.28
N GLN A 533 -11.77 11.12 15.76
CA GLN A 533 -10.80 11.47 16.83
C GLN A 533 -9.78 12.53 16.37
N THR A 534 -9.33 12.46 15.12
CA THR A 534 -8.40 13.42 14.55
C THR A 534 -9.01 14.81 14.52
N HIS A 535 -10.28 14.91 14.11
CA HIS A 535 -10.96 16.20 13.98
C HIS A 535 -11.50 16.73 15.32
N GLN A 536 -11.91 15.88 16.26
CA GLN A 536 -12.30 16.33 17.60
C GLN A 536 -11.18 17.08 18.33
N ARG A 537 -9.92 16.69 18.10
CA ARG A 537 -8.75 17.39 18.67
C ARG A 537 -8.50 18.73 17.99
N GLN A 538 -8.84 18.90 16.71
CA GLN A 538 -8.72 20.17 15.99
C GLN A 538 -9.76 21.22 16.43
N PHE A 539 -10.95 20.78 16.89
CA PHE A 539 -12.00 21.62 17.43
C PHE A 539 -11.92 21.75 18.96
N SER A 540 -10.71 21.92 19.53
CA SER A 540 -10.55 22.22 20.94
C SER A 540 -11.15 23.60 21.27
N LEU A 541 -11.66 23.78 22.48
CA LEU A 541 -12.31 25.02 22.92
C LEU A 541 -11.46 26.29 22.70
N LEU A 542 -10.16 26.19 22.82
CA LEU A 542 -9.21 27.31 22.58
C LEU A 542 -9.17 27.72 21.11
N LYS A 543 -9.16 26.79 20.16
CA LYS A 543 -9.12 27.09 18.72
C LYS A 543 -10.48 27.59 18.19
N LEU A 544 -11.58 27.19 18.81
CA LEU A 544 -12.91 27.68 18.48
C LEU A 544 -13.12 29.17 18.83
N LEU A 545 -12.31 29.72 19.74
CA LEU A 545 -12.38 31.12 20.19
C LEU A 545 -11.41 32.03 19.40
N THR A 546 -10.37 31.48 18.78
CA THR A 546 -9.25 32.25 18.19
C THR A 546 -9.22 32.25 16.67
N VAL A 547 -9.88 31.33 15.98
CA VAL A 547 -9.82 31.18 14.53
C VAL A 547 -11.15 31.54 13.87
N ASN A 548 -11.07 32.22 12.71
CA ASN A 548 -12.25 32.57 11.92
C ASN A 548 -13.04 31.29 11.54
N LYS A 549 -14.34 31.32 11.78
CA LYS A 549 -15.31 30.26 11.52
C LYS A 549 -15.24 29.72 10.10
N ALA A 550 -15.14 30.59 9.09
CA ALA A 550 -15.07 30.19 7.69
C ALA A 550 -13.83 29.32 7.41
N VAL A 551 -12.68 29.71 7.98
CA VAL A 551 -11.41 28.98 7.85
C VAL A 551 -11.47 27.61 8.54
N LEU A 552 -12.09 27.54 9.73
CA LEU A 552 -12.27 26.25 10.44
C LEU A 552 -13.19 25.30 9.66
N THR A 553 -14.29 25.82 9.13
CA THR A 553 -15.23 25.06 8.31
C THR A 553 -14.56 24.54 7.05
N GLN A 554 -13.82 25.40 6.35
CA GLN A 554 -13.06 25.03 5.15
C GLN A 554 -12.04 23.94 5.45
N ARG A 555 -11.18 24.12 6.46
CA ARG A 555 -10.17 23.14 6.89
C ARG A 555 -10.78 21.78 7.26
N PHE A 556 -11.94 21.79 7.90
CA PHE A 556 -12.65 20.57 8.22
C PHE A 556 -13.06 19.82 6.96
N PHE A 557 -13.69 20.50 5.99
CA PHE A 557 -14.15 19.82 4.77
C PHE A 557 -12.99 19.40 3.87
N ASP A 558 -11.94 20.20 3.75
CA ASP A 558 -10.75 19.85 2.96
C ASP A 558 -10.06 18.57 3.50
N SER A 559 -10.22 18.30 4.78
CA SER A 559 -9.58 17.18 5.47
C SER A 559 -10.54 15.99 5.67
N ALA A 560 -11.68 16.22 6.35
CA ALA A 560 -12.61 15.16 6.70
C ALA A 560 -13.34 14.61 5.46
N ALA A 561 -13.78 15.48 4.55
CA ALA A 561 -14.50 15.04 3.35
C ALA A 561 -13.59 14.22 2.43
N VAL A 562 -12.30 14.58 2.28
CA VAL A 562 -11.34 13.81 1.48
C VAL A 562 -11.09 12.43 2.11
N SER A 563 -10.92 12.37 3.44
CA SER A 563 -10.72 11.11 4.15
C SER A 563 -11.94 10.21 4.04
N LEU A 564 -13.15 10.75 4.24
CA LEU A 564 -14.40 10.01 4.09
C LEU A 564 -14.62 9.56 2.64
N LYS A 565 -14.33 10.41 1.64
CA LYS A 565 -14.42 10.04 0.22
C LYS A 565 -13.51 8.86 -0.10
N LYS A 566 -12.29 8.82 0.45
CA LYS A 566 -11.37 7.69 0.30
C LYS A 566 -11.96 6.42 0.91
N ILE A 567 -12.52 6.49 2.12
CA ILE A 567 -13.16 5.35 2.78
C ILE A 567 -14.32 4.82 1.93
N TYR A 568 -15.21 5.69 1.43
CA TYR A 568 -16.30 5.29 0.52
C TYR A 568 -15.79 4.66 -0.77
N THR A 569 -14.78 5.26 -1.41
CA THR A 569 -14.22 4.74 -2.67
C THR A 569 -13.62 3.35 -2.49
N VAL A 570 -12.87 3.13 -1.41
CA VAL A 570 -12.28 1.83 -1.09
C VAL A 570 -13.37 0.82 -0.75
N ALA A 571 -14.35 1.22 0.08
CA ALA A 571 -15.46 0.36 0.48
C ALA A 571 -16.30 -0.08 -0.74
N ILE A 572 -16.65 0.85 -1.62
CA ILE A 572 -17.40 0.54 -2.86
C ILE A 572 -16.63 -0.49 -3.69
N ARG A 573 -15.36 -0.25 -3.95
CA ARG A 573 -14.52 -1.15 -4.76
C ARG A 573 -14.39 -2.55 -4.15
N GLU A 574 -14.14 -2.62 -2.86
CA GLU A 574 -14.00 -3.90 -2.15
C GLU A 574 -15.34 -4.65 -2.08
N LEU A 575 -16.46 -3.95 -1.86
CA LEU A 575 -17.81 -4.53 -1.87
C LEU A 575 -18.22 -5.02 -3.26
N GLU A 576 -17.92 -4.26 -4.33
CA GLU A 576 -18.14 -4.72 -5.70
C GLU A 576 -17.34 -5.99 -6.01
N GLY A 577 -16.07 -6.03 -5.62
CA GLY A 577 -15.22 -7.21 -5.77
C GLY A 577 -15.79 -8.42 -5.02
N TRP A 578 -16.19 -8.21 -3.76
CA TRP A 578 -16.80 -9.23 -2.94
C TRP A 578 -18.12 -9.75 -3.53
N LEU A 579 -19.05 -8.88 -3.94
CA LEU A 579 -20.31 -9.29 -4.57
C LEU A 579 -20.10 -10.09 -5.84
N ARG A 580 -19.13 -9.70 -6.67
CA ARG A 580 -18.75 -10.49 -7.85
C ARG A 580 -18.19 -11.85 -7.47
N SER A 581 -17.35 -11.91 -6.44
CA SER A 581 -16.77 -13.17 -5.97
C SER A 581 -17.82 -14.14 -5.42
N LEU A 582 -18.95 -13.64 -4.93
CA LEU A 582 -20.07 -14.47 -4.48
C LEU A 582 -20.89 -15.06 -5.64
N MET A 583 -21.21 -14.26 -6.66
CA MET A 583 -22.13 -14.71 -7.73
C MET A 583 -21.41 -15.51 -8.82
N THR A 584 -20.22 -15.12 -9.20
CA THR A 584 -19.49 -15.71 -10.34
C THR A 584 -19.27 -17.22 -10.23
N PRO A 585 -18.76 -17.77 -9.09
CA PRO A 585 -18.55 -19.21 -8.98
C PRO A 585 -19.84 -20.00 -9.08
N LEU A 586 -20.91 -19.50 -8.47
CA LEU A 586 -22.21 -20.15 -8.50
C LEU A 586 -22.79 -20.16 -9.92
N GLU A 587 -22.81 -19.01 -10.60
CA GLU A 587 -23.33 -18.91 -11.98
C GLU A 587 -22.52 -19.74 -12.97
N SER A 588 -21.20 -19.78 -12.79
CA SER A 588 -20.32 -20.60 -13.65
C SER A 588 -20.62 -22.09 -13.48
N GLN A 589 -20.68 -22.57 -12.23
CA GLN A 589 -20.95 -23.99 -11.94
C GLN A 589 -22.38 -24.40 -12.33
N VAL A 590 -23.35 -23.54 -12.12
CA VAL A 590 -24.74 -23.79 -12.52
C VAL A 590 -24.84 -23.86 -14.05
N ARG A 591 -24.23 -22.93 -14.80
CA ARG A 591 -24.19 -22.99 -16.27
C ARG A 591 -23.50 -24.25 -16.78
N GLU A 592 -22.41 -24.65 -16.17
CA GLU A 592 -21.69 -25.86 -16.56
C GLU A 592 -22.51 -27.11 -16.29
N HIS A 593 -23.16 -27.19 -15.13
CA HIS A 593 -24.04 -28.34 -14.80
C HIS A 593 -25.23 -28.43 -15.78
N GLN A 594 -25.83 -27.29 -16.14
CA GLN A 594 -26.91 -27.24 -17.14
C GLN A 594 -26.42 -27.74 -18.52
N ALA A 595 -25.25 -27.26 -18.95
CA ALA A 595 -24.63 -27.71 -20.20
C ALA A 595 -24.33 -29.23 -20.16
N GLN A 596 -23.89 -29.74 -19.01
CA GLN A 596 -23.64 -31.17 -18.80
C GLN A 596 -24.89 -31.99 -18.91
N LEU A 597 -25.97 -31.62 -18.20
CA LEU A 597 -27.25 -32.35 -18.30
C LEU A 597 -27.77 -32.34 -19.73
N ARG A 598 -27.63 -31.24 -20.46
CA ARG A 598 -28.00 -31.15 -21.87
C ARG A 598 -27.16 -32.12 -22.74
N ARG A 599 -25.83 -32.10 -22.59
CA ARG A 599 -24.93 -33.03 -23.35
C ARG A 599 -25.21 -34.48 -23.00
N ARG A 600 -25.50 -34.80 -21.74
CA ARG A 600 -25.83 -36.13 -21.27
C ARG A 600 -27.13 -36.61 -21.90
N MET A 601 -28.14 -35.75 -21.95
CA MET A 601 -29.42 -36.09 -22.62
C MET A 601 -29.23 -36.32 -24.11
N GLU A 602 -28.49 -35.45 -24.80
CA GLU A 602 -28.16 -35.58 -26.23
C GLU A 602 -27.38 -36.89 -26.50
N SER A 603 -26.44 -37.26 -25.60
CA SER A 603 -25.66 -38.51 -25.72
C SER A 603 -26.55 -39.74 -25.58
N VAL A 604 -27.43 -39.79 -24.58
CA VAL A 604 -28.38 -40.92 -24.39
C VAL A 604 -29.36 -40.99 -25.55
N GLN A 605 -29.81 -39.85 -26.09
CA GLN A 605 -30.70 -39.82 -27.24
C GLN A 605 -30.00 -40.37 -28.51
N ARG A 606 -28.76 -39.98 -28.78
CA ARG A 606 -27.99 -40.51 -29.93
C ARG A 606 -27.75 -42.02 -29.82
N VAL A 607 -27.45 -42.53 -28.64
CA VAL A 607 -27.32 -43.99 -28.39
C VAL A 607 -28.63 -44.72 -28.62
N MET A 608 -29.78 -44.08 -28.38
CA MET A 608 -31.11 -44.64 -28.69
C MET A 608 -31.40 -44.70 -30.20
N ASP A 609 -30.94 -43.68 -30.95
CA ASP A 609 -31.25 -43.49 -32.37
C ASP A 609 -30.31 -44.26 -33.30
N ALA A 610 -29.06 -44.56 -32.83
CA ALA A 610 -28.04 -45.21 -33.66
C ALA A 610 -27.27 -46.29 -32.87
N GLY A 611 -27.50 -47.55 -33.20
CA GLY A 611 -26.82 -48.69 -32.58
C GLY A 611 -25.31 -48.77 -32.70
N ASP A 612 -24.69 -48.02 -33.65
CA ASP A 612 -23.25 -48.06 -33.94
C ASP A 612 -22.44 -46.85 -33.42
N SER A 613 -23.09 -45.82 -32.85
CA SER A 613 -22.39 -44.55 -32.45
C SER A 613 -21.82 -44.55 -31.03
N LEU A 614 -21.94 -45.64 -30.28
CA LEU A 614 -21.46 -45.65 -28.89
C LEU A 614 -19.92 -45.58 -28.78
N GLU A 615 -19.24 -46.26 -29.69
CA GLU A 615 -17.77 -46.28 -29.72
C GLU A 615 -17.20 -44.92 -30.14
N GLU A 616 -17.79 -44.28 -31.16
CA GLU A 616 -17.41 -42.91 -31.57
C GLU A 616 -17.63 -41.95 -30.44
N ARG A 617 -18.73 -42.07 -29.68
CA ARG A 617 -19.03 -41.17 -28.57
C ARG A 617 -18.10 -41.33 -27.38
N LEU A 618 -17.67 -42.54 -27.09
CA LEU A 618 -16.66 -42.81 -26.06
C LEU A 618 -15.31 -42.20 -26.45
N GLN A 619 -14.95 -42.30 -27.74
CA GLN A 619 -13.75 -41.68 -28.24
C GLN A 619 -13.77 -40.14 -28.13
N GLU A 620 -14.90 -39.48 -28.48
CA GLU A 620 -15.10 -38.03 -28.31
C GLU A 620 -14.93 -37.62 -26.84
N ILE A 621 -15.46 -38.39 -25.89
CA ILE A 621 -15.34 -38.12 -24.46
C ILE A 621 -13.89 -38.30 -23.99
N ASP A 622 -13.18 -39.31 -24.45
CA ASP A 622 -11.79 -39.53 -24.10
C ASP A 622 -10.89 -38.42 -24.67
N GLU A 623 -11.15 -37.93 -25.89
CA GLU A 623 -10.47 -36.74 -26.45
C GLU A 623 -10.78 -35.46 -25.68
N ALA A 624 -12.02 -35.26 -25.27
CA ALA A 624 -12.43 -34.11 -24.43
C ALA A 624 -11.73 -34.15 -23.06
N ARG A 625 -11.66 -35.34 -22.44
CA ARG A 625 -10.94 -35.57 -21.19
C ARG A 625 -9.46 -35.25 -21.32
N ALA A 626 -8.81 -35.74 -22.38
CA ALA A 626 -7.42 -35.50 -22.66
C ALA A 626 -7.13 -33.97 -22.88
N ARG A 627 -8.09 -33.25 -23.48
CA ARG A 627 -8.00 -31.80 -23.61
C ARG A 627 -8.02 -31.10 -22.25
N ILE A 628 -8.97 -31.48 -21.38
CA ILE A 628 -9.10 -30.90 -20.03
C ILE A 628 -7.85 -31.21 -19.17
N GLU A 629 -7.32 -32.44 -19.26
CA GLU A 629 -6.10 -32.83 -18.54
C GLU A 629 -4.87 -31.99 -19.00
N ARG A 630 -4.76 -31.69 -20.30
CA ARG A 630 -3.74 -30.77 -20.82
C ARG A 630 -3.94 -29.34 -20.29
N GLN A 631 -5.18 -28.86 -20.27
CA GLN A 631 -5.49 -27.52 -19.72
C GLN A 631 -5.15 -27.44 -18.22
N LEU A 632 -5.46 -28.48 -17.43
CA LEU A 632 -5.09 -28.55 -16.01
C LEU A 632 -3.56 -28.53 -15.81
N ALA A 633 -2.81 -29.27 -16.63
CA ALA A 633 -1.37 -29.27 -16.56
C ALA A 633 -0.78 -27.89 -16.92
N GLN A 634 -1.26 -27.27 -18.00
CA GLN A 634 -0.85 -25.92 -18.40
C GLN A 634 -1.16 -24.88 -17.32
N MET A 635 -2.40 -24.92 -16.77
CA MET A 635 -2.81 -24.06 -15.68
C MET A 635 -1.88 -24.20 -14.49
N LYS A 636 -1.57 -25.42 -14.07
CA LYS A 636 -0.66 -25.69 -12.95
C LYS A 636 0.71 -25.04 -13.17
N THR A 637 1.30 -25.20 -14.34
CA THR A 637 2.59 -24.60 -14.70
C THR A 637 2.53 -23.07 -14.65
N LEU A 638 1.45 -22.47 -15.16
CA LEU A 638 1.27 -21.00 -15.14
C LEU A 638 1.08 -20.47 -13.72
N VAL A 639 0.29 -21.17 -12.88
CA VAL A 639 0.08 -20.81 -11.47
C VAL A 639 1.41 -20.92 -10.70
N GLU A 640 2.16 -22.00 -10.89
CA GLU A 640 3.49 -22.15 -10.30
C GLU A 640 4.46 -21.04 -10.77
N GLY A 641 4.35 -20.62 -12.03
CA GLY A 641 5.12 -19.50 -12.58
C GLY A 641 4.81 -18.16 -11.91
N VAL A 642 3.51 -17.88 -11.64
CA VAL A 642 3.10 -16.68 -10.92
C VAL A 642 3.54 -16.74 -9.45
N GLN A 643 3.37 -17.87 -8.78
CA GLN A 643 3.83 -18.06 -7.40
C GLN A 643 5.35 -17.89 -7.28
N ALA A 644 6.12 -18.48 -8.20
CA ALA A 644 7.56 -18.29 -8.24
C ALA A 644 7.97 -16.84 -8.48
N ALA A 645 7.21 -16.08 -9.29
CA ALA A 645 7.44 -14.65 -9.50
C ALA A 645 7.10 -13.84 -8.22
N ILE A 646 6.03 -14.19 -7.50
CA ILE A 646 5.67 -13.58 -6.22
C ILE A 646 6.76 -13.81 -5.17
N ASP A 647 7.29 -15.04 -5.09
CA ASP A 647 8.27 -15.47 -4.07
C ASP A 647 9.70 -15.02 -4.37
N ARG A 648 9.95 -14.57 -5.60
CA ARG A 648 11.27 -14.10 -5.99
C ARG A 648 11.63 -12.84 -5.22
N ARG A 649 12.55 -12.96 -4.27
CA ARG A 649 13.12 -11.81 -3.56
C ARG A 649 14.07 -11.05 -4.48
N PRO A 650 14.15 -9.71 -4.39
CA PRO A 650 15.23 -8.97 -5.05
C PRO A 650 16.56 -9.58 -4.60
N VAL A 651 17.46 -9.76 -5.53
CA VAL A 651 18.82 -10.26 -5.23
C VAL A 651 19.45 -9.24 -4.29
N ARG A 652 19.67 -9.60 -3.04
CA ARG A 652 20.51 -8.81 -2.15
C ARG A 652 21.88 -8.72 -2.79
N PRO A 653 22.46 -7.54 -2.94
CA PRO A 653 23.86 -7.47 -3.31
C PRO A 653 24.63 -8.27 -2.24
N VAL A 654 25.46 -9.19 -2.68
CA VAL A 654 26.36 -9.92 -1.79
C VAL A 654 27.33 -8.88 -1.25
N VAL A 655 27.05 -8.40 -0.04
CA VAL A 655 28.03 -7.62 0.72
C VAL A 655 29.09 -8.64 1.13
N VAL A 656 30.22 -8.62 0.46
CA VAL A 656 31.42 -9.25 0.96
C VAL A 656 31.79 -8.43 2.21
N GLU A 657 31.40 -8.91 3.38
CA GLU A 657 31.87 -8.43 4.66
C GLU A 657 33.39 -8.69 4.73
N GLU A 658 34.18 -7.72 4.37
CA GLU A 658 35.46 -7.56 5.05
C GLU A 658 35.17 -6.91 6.41
N LEU A 659 34.82 -7.77 7.34
CA LEU A 659 34.83 -7.46 8.79
C LEU A 659 36.29 -7.26 9.21
N GLU A 660 36.79 -6.04 9.13
CA GLU A 660 37.83 -5.62 10.05
C GLU A 660 37.16 -5.41 11.40
N ALA A 661 37.51 -6.29 12.33
CA ALA A 661 37.07 -6.29 13.70
C ALA A 661 37.30 -4.92 14.35
N ALA A 662 36.23 -4.29 14.80
CA ALA A 662 36.31 -3.15 15.69
C ALA A 662 36.92 -3.58 17.05
N PRO A 663 37.82 -2.83 17.63
CA PRO A 663 38.40 -3.15 18.92
C PRO A 663 37.37 -2.99 20.05
N ASP A 664 37.24 -4.02 20.83
CA ASP A 664 36.40 -4.12 22.04
C ASP A 664 36.83 -3.10 23.09
N LEU A 665 36.08 -2.04 23.28
CA LEU A 665 36.29 -1.02 24.30
C LEU A 665 35.55 -1.41 25.58
N ARG A 666 35.97 -2.49 26.22
CA ARG A 666 35.73 -2.70 27.66
C ARG A 666 37.06 -2.63 28.41
N GLY A 667 37.46 -1.44 28.78
CA GLY A 667 38.55 -1.20 29.68
C GLY A 667 38.09 -1.31 31.13
N GLU A 668 38.54 -2.32 31.87
CA GLU A 668 38.59 -2.30 33.31
C GLU A 668 39.93 -1.73 33.81
N PRO A 669 40.00 -1.11 34.99
CA PRO A 669 41.15 -0.31 35.43
C PRO A 669 42.29 -1.18 35.98
N ALA A 670 43.49 -0.76 35.67
CA ALA A 670 44.76 -1.33 36.13
C ALA A 670 44.97 -1.25 37.64
N ALA A 671 45.45 -2.34 38.23
CA ALA A 671 46.22 -2.32 39.48
C ALA A 671 47.57 -2.99 39.25
N ALA A 672 48.57 -2.30 39.74
CA ALA A 672 50.00 -2.61 39.60
C ALA A 672 50.46 -3.80 40.48
N GLY A 673 51.53 -4.46 40.07
CA GLY A 673 52.40 -5.21 40.99
C GLY A 673 53.12 -6.42 40.41
N GLU A 674 54.35 -6.19 39.98
CA GLU A 674 55.58 -6.97 40.10
C GLU A 674 55.65 -8.51 39.91
N ALA A 675 56.47 -8.85 38.97
CA ALA A 675 57.69 -9.68 39.01
C ALA A 675 57.59 -11.23 38.94
N SER A 676 58.22 -11.69 37.93
CA SER A 676 59.27 -12.78 37.88
C SER A 676 58.86 -14.25 37.68
N ALA A 677 59.52 -14.80 36.66
CA ALA A 677 60.12 -16.15 36.55
C ALA A 677 59.26 -17.30 35.97
N ASP A 678 59.67 -17.66 34.75
CA ASP A 678 59.64 -18.97 34.09
C ASP A 678 60.38 -20.09 34.84
N PRO A 679 60.40 -21.37 34.51
CA PRO A 679 59.77 -22.10 33.40
C PRO A 679 59.28 -23.54 33.74
N ALA A 680 58.65 -24.12 32.71
CA ALA A 680 58.78 -25.53 32.26
C ALA A 680 57.83 -26.63 32.77
N VAL A 681 57.47 -27.45 31.81
CA VAL A 681 57.31 -28.91 31.76
C VAL A 681 55.90 -29.50 31.75
N GLN A 682 55.59 -29.92 30.55
CA GLN A 682 55.02 -31.22 30.12
C GLN A 682 53.81 -31.86 30.83
N GLY A 683 52.87 -32.30 29.98
CA GLY A 683 52.11 -33.49 30.30
C GLY A 683 50.69 -33.56 29.70
N LYS A 684 50.54 -34.18 28.55
CA LYS A 684 49.32 -34.85 28.07
C LYS A 684 49.33 -36.31 28.60
N PRO A 685 48.31 -37.18 28.44
CA PRO A 685 46.88 -37.08 28.19
C PRO A 685 46.05 -38.10 29.04
N ALA A 686 44.82 -38.32 28.62
CA ALA A 686 43.91 -39.50 28.87
C ALA A 686 42.69 -39.14 29.68
N ALA A 687 41.51 -39.26 29.21
CA ALA A 687 40.65 -40.35 28.71
C ALA A 687 39.68 -40.87 29.78
N LEU A 688 38.44 -40.94 29.32
CA LEU A 688 37.42 -41.96 29.64
C LEU A 688 36.69 -41.91 31.03
N GLU A 689 35.43 -41.85 30.94
CA GLU A 689 34.40 -42.87 31.22
C GLU A 689 33.21 -42.43 32.09
N ASN A 690 32.06 -42.67 31.54
CA ASN A 690 30.89 -43.37 32.07
C ASN A 690 29.86 -42.67 32.97
N VAL A 691 28.67 -42.71 32.42
CA VAL A 691 27.29 -42.76 32.99
C VAL A 691 27.16 -43.79 34.12
N PRO A 692 26.23 -43.70 35.15
CA PRO A 692 24.84 -44.04 34.85
C PRO A 692 23.74 -43.29 35.63
N ALA A 693 22.60 -43.23 35.00
CA ALA A 693 21.19 -43.53 35.33
C ALA A 693 20.69 -43.60 36.82
N GLY A 694 19.47 -43.13 36.97
CA GLY A 694 18.52 -43.51 38.02
C GLY A 694 17.75 -42.31 38.58
N THR A 695 16.57 -42.25 38.35
CA THR A 695 15.24 -42.73 38.73
C THR A 695 14.32 -41.64 39.20
N ASP A 696 13.14 -41.65 38.62
CA ASP A 696 11.78 -41.41 39.14
C ASP A 696 11.50 -40.39 40.25
N GLU A 697 10.53 -39.51 39.99
CA GLU A 697 9.25 -39.44 40.70
C GLU A 697 8.32 -38.35 40.18
N GLN A 698 7.23 -38.81 39.59
CA GLN A 698 5.82 -38.51 39.83
C GLN A 698 5.31 -37.06 39.80
N ALA A 699 4.41 -36.87 38.88
CA ALA A 699 3.36 -35.85 38.84
C ALA A 699 2.36 -35.93 40.01
N PRO A 700 1.52 -34.93 40.25
CA PRO A 700 0.12 -35.23 40.01
C PRO A 700 -0.67 -34.19 39.21
N ALA A 701 -1.59 -34.77 38.48
CA ALA A 701 -2.71 -34.15 37.79
C ALA A 701 -3.75 -33.61 38.79
N VAL A 702 -4.41 -32.51 38.38
CA VAL A 702 -5.71 -32.13 38.96
C VAL A 702 -6.69 -31.90 37.79
N GLN A 703 -7.74 -32.72 37.84
CA GLN A 703 -8.94 -32.70 36.97
C GLN A 703 -9.94 -31.62 37.40
N PRO A 704 -10.93 -31.30 36.55
CA PRO A 704 -11.87 -30.20 36.71
C PRO A 704 -13.12 -30.58 37.48
N ALA A 705 -13.69 -29.62 38.20
CA ALA A 705 -14.99 -29.73 38.84
C ALA A 705 -16.10 -29.07 38.03
N ALA A 706 -17.09 -29.85 37.70
CA ALA A 706 -18.40 -29.44 37.23
C ALA A 706 -19.33 -29.10 38.43
N HIS A 707 -20.17 -28.08 38.27
CA HIS A 707 -21.47 -27.94 38.94
C HIS A 707 -22.36 -27.01 38.13
N GLN A 708 -23.35 -27.62 37.48
CA GLN A 708 -24.78 -27.73 37.80
C GLN A 708 -25.57 -26.42 37.80
N ALA A 709 -26.39 -26.38 36.82
CA ALA A 709 -27.80 -26.01 36.66
C ALA A 709 -28.51 -25.26 37.80
N GLY A 710 -29.20 -24.22 37.43
CA GLY A 710 -30.22 -23.53 38.18
C GLY A 710 -31.08 -22.68 37.25
N SER A 711 -32.24 -23.19 36.91
CA SER A 711 -33.35 -22.55 36.20
C SER A 711 -34.01 -21.46 37.07
N ALA A 712 -34.55 -20.41 36.44
CA ALA A 712 -35.95 -19.97 36.60
C ALA A 712 -36.15 -18.58 35.98
N ASP A 713 -37.07 -18.55 35.04
CA ASP A 713 -38.24 -17.70 34.85
C ASP A 713 -38.23 -16.18 34.95
N ALA A 714 -38.80 -15.64 33.90
CA ALA A 714 -39.83 -14.62 33.76
C ALA A 714 -39.49 -13.15 34.12
N VAL A 715 -39.48 -12.32 33.19
CA VAL A 715 -40.45 -11.35 32.66
C VAL A 715 -39.87 -10.68 31.41
#